data_64a2bd7aaaef855bcce6be040fd2a19a
#
_entry.id   64a2bd7aaaef855bcce6be040fd2a19a
#
_cell.length_a   1.000
_cell.length_b   1.000
_cell.length_c   1.000
_cell.angle_alpha   90.00
_cell.angle_beta   90.00
_cell.angle_gamma   90.00
#
_symmetry.space_group_name_H-M   'P 1'
#
loop_
_entity.id
_entity.type
_entity.pdbx_description
1 polymer ?
#
loop_
_entity_poly.entity_id
_entity_poly.type
_entity_poly.pdbx_seq_one_letter_code
_entity_poly.pdbx_strand_id
1 'polypeptide(L)'
;AHASLLLSAPALRYAMATFVALATLCELTRWMFLMQEPQTPIQSYEPRLIETQLQQHWDDSKAFKVTEQPGKEKYYCLSMFPYPSGRLHMGHVRNYTIGDVISRFQRMQGKNVMQPMGWDAFGLPAENAAIANKTAPAKWTYANIDYMKNQLKRLGFGYDWDREIATCKPEYYKWEQWFFTKLFEKGLVYKKMATVNWDPVDQCVLANEQVIDGRGWRSGALVEQRELAQWFIKITDYAEELLQDLDQLDEWPEQVKTMQRNWIGRSEGVEIQFSVAGSSYDFTIYTTRPDTLFGVTYVAIAPQHPLAQKAAKSDEKLAQFIEDCKGNKVAEADMATMEKKGAATGYFAVHPLTGEQVPIFVANFVLMDYGSGAVMAVPGHDQRDFEFATKYGLNIKQVVAPAAGSDSVVDLSKAAFTEKGVLVNSGEFDGLDFAAAFKAIADKLVEKGIGQIKVNYRLRDWGVSRQRYWGSPIPMLTLADGSQVPVPLEQLPVRLPEDVVMDGVKSPIKADLEWAKTTYQGQAATHETDTFDTFMESSWYYARYCSPDHQDGMLDPAKANYWLPVDQYIGGIEHAILHLLYSRFFHKLLRDVGLVQSDEPFKRLLCQGMVLAETFYRDNEGGGKSWFSPQDVAVERDDKGRITGAVLKTDGEKVESAGMSKMSKSKNNGIDPQTVIDQYGADTVRLFMMFTSPPEQTLEWQDSAVEGAMRFLRRVWTLVNEFSALSDIPALDKSALTADQKTLRRELHKTIAKVTDDIGRRYTFNTAVASVMELMNK
;
A
#
# COMPACT_ATOMS: atom_id res chain seq x y z
N ALA A 1 18.67 18.06 45.70
CA ALA A 1 17.92 18.23 46.96
C ALA A 1 16.61 19.01 46.78
N HIS A 2 16.47 19.89 45.79
CA HIS A 2 15.24 20.64 45.55
C HIS A 2 14.15 19.89 44.77
N ALA A 3 14.50 18.88 43.99
CA ALA A 3 13.54 18.09 43.21
C ALA A 3 12.70 17.12 44.05
N SER A 4 13.24 16.69 45.22
CA SER A 4 12.58 15.68 46.06
C SER A 4 11.33 16.18 46.81
N LEU A 5 11.13 17.48 46.90
CA LEU A 5 10.00 18.09 47.61
C LEU A 5 8.76 18.34 46.74
N LEU A 6 8.80 17.99 45.44
CA LEU A 6 7.83 18.50 44.47
C LEU A 6 6.73 17.52 44.07
N LEU A 7 6.89 16.22 44.31
CA LEU A 7 6.00 15.23 43.71
C LEU A 7 5.59 14.15 44.72
N SER A 8 4.27 13.87 44.80
CA SER A 8 3.83 12.60 45.41
C SER A 8 4.21 11.45 44.51
N ALA A 9 4.52 10.28 45.03
CA ALA A 9 4.90 9.09 44.27
C ALA A 9 3.98 8.77 43.04
N PRO A 10 2.65 8.95 43.13
CA PRO A 10 1.78 8.82 41.94
C PRO A 10 2.00 9.90 40.87
N ALA A 11 2.25 11.16 41.24
CA ALA A 11 2.43 12.25 40.28
C ALA A 11 3.77 12.14 39.53
N LEU A 12 4.82 11.63 40.22
CA LEU A 12 6.09 11.31 39.55
C LEU A 12 5.97 10.13 38.61
N ARG A 13 5.20 9.08 38.99
CA ARG A 13 4.86 7.97 38.12
C ARG A 13 4.11 8.42 36.88
N TYR A 14 3.16 9.35 36.98
CA TYR A 14 2.43 9.93 35.87
C TYR A 14 3.32 10.80 34.96
N ALA A 15 4.17 11.63 35.53
CA ALA A 15 5.10 12.46 34.80
C ALA A 15 6.14 11.62 34.02
N MET A 16 6.67 10.59 34.67
CA MET A 16 7.60 9.65 34.05
C MET A 16 6.91 8.72 33.02
N ALA A 17 5.65 8.38 33.27
CA ALA A 17 4.85 7.55 32.38
C ALA A 17 4.51 8.24 31.05
N THR A 18 4.52 9.55 30.98
CA THR A 18 4.24 10.31 29.75
C THR A 18 5.44 10.34 28.78
N PHE A 19 6.57 9.78 29.18
CA PHE A 19 7.77 9.73 28.38
C PHE A 19 7.89 8.39 27.63
N VAL A 20 7.83 8.42 26.35
CA VAL A 20 7.96 7.22 25.52
C VAL A 20 9.38 6.65 25.52
N ALA A 21 10.40 7.48 25.59
CA ALA A 21 11.78 7.07 25.95
C ALA A 21 11.90 6.72 27.46
N LEU A 22 10.99 7.21 28.29
CA LEU A 22 10.94 7.04 29.74
C LEU A 22 9.92 5.98 30.21
N ALA A 23 9.08 5.42 29.35
CA ALA A 23 8.31 4.21 29.69
C ALA A 23 9.24 3.07 30.11
N THR A 24 10.37 2.96 29.43
CA THR A 24 11.50 2.09 29.81
C THR A 24 12.05 2.46 31.19
N LEU A 25 12.13 3.74 31.54
CA LEU A 25 12.59 4.22 32.84
C LEU A 25 11.57 4.03 33.97
N CYS A 26 10.27 4.08 33.71
CA CYS A 26 9.23 3.82 34.72
C CYS A 26 9.18 2.31 35.05
N GLU A 27 9.39 1.44 34.09
CA GLU A 27 9.58 0.01 34.34
C GLU A 27 10.94 -0.27 35.00
N LEU A 28 12.00 0.48 34.68
CA LEU A 28 13.29 0.46 35.38
C LEU A 28 13.17 0.81 36.85
N THR A 29 12.44 1.88 37.22
CA THR A 29 12.22 2.23 38.61
C THR A 29 11.39 1.17 39.34
N ARG A 30 10.38 0.59 38.67
CA ARG A 30 9.61 -0.53 39.23
C ARG A 30 10.46 -1.81 39.34
N TRP A 31 11.35 -2.06 38.39
CA TRP A 31 12.26 -3.19 38.37
C TRP A 31 13.35 -3.05 39.46
N MET A 32 13.94 -1.86 39.66
CA MET A 32 14.86 -1.57 40.76
C MET A 32 14.20 -1.78 42.13
N PHE A 33 12.87 -1.60 42.25
CA PHE A 33 12.12 -1.87 43.52
C PHE A 33 11.73 -3.34 43.69
N LEU A 34 11.73 -4.16 42.62
CA LEU A 34 11.30 -5.55 42.68
C LEU A 34 12.46 -6.57 42.76
N MET A 35 13.69 -6.14 42.53
CA MET A 35 14.89 -6.98 42.70
C MET A 35 15.29 -7.10 44.16
N GLN A 36 15.05 -8.24 44.76
CA GLN A 36 15.36 -8.55 46.19
C GLN A 36 16.83 -8.83 46.46
N GLU A 37 17.76 -8.66 45.50
CA GLU A 37 19.20 -8.73 45.73
C GLU A 37 19.88 -7.39 45.38
N PRO A 38 20.77 -6.85 46.22
CA PRO A 38 21.42 -5.58 45.94
C PRO A 38 22.49 -5.78 44.86
N GLN A 39 22.08 -5.72 43.60
CA GLN A 39 23.04 -5.45 42.54
C GLN A 39 23.47 -4.00 42.66
N THR A 40 24.77 -3.76 42.56
CA THR A 40 25.35 -2.40 42.59
C THR A 40 24.62 -1.54 41.54
N PRO A 41 24.01 -0.38 41.92
CA PRO A 41 23.30 0.45 41.00
C PRO A 41 24.21 0.81 39.81
N ILE A 42 23.71 0.66 38.58
CA ILE A 42 24.44 1.08 37.37
C ILE A 42 24.54 2.60 37.44
N GLN A 43 25.70 3.14 37.83
CA GLN A 43 25.90 4.59 38.06
C GLN A 43 25.95 5.38 36.76
N SER A 44 26.41 4.78 35.67
CA SER A 44 26.50 5.40 34.35
C SER A 44 25.43 4.85 33.39
N TYR A 45 25.02 5.65 32.41
CA TYR A 45 24.13 5.18 31.35
C TYR A 45 24.92 4.29 30.39
N GLU A 46 24.75 2.99 30.53
CA GLU A 46 25.36 1.96 29.70
C GLU A 46 24.28 1.21 28.91
N PRO A 47 23.86 1.75 27.74
CA PRO A 47 22.67 1.26 27.04
C PRO A 47 22.76 -0.24 26.72
N ARG A 48 23.90 -0.78 26.30
CA ARG A 48 24.03 -2.20 25.98
C ARG A 48 23.69 -3.12 27.16
N LEU A 49 24.14 -2.78 28.35
CA LEU A 49 23.88 -3.57 29.56
C LEU A 49 22.42 -3.45 29.99
N ILE A 50 21.94 -2.20 30.09
CA ILE A 50 20.58 -1.88 30.55
C ILE A 50 19.54 -2.50 29.61
N GLU A 51 19.68 -2.27 28.31
CA GLU A 51 18.74 -2.75 27.29
C GLU A 51 18.69 -4.28 27.26
N THR A 52 19.83 -4.97 27.33
CA THR A 52 19.87 -6.43 27.33
C THR A 52 19.19 -7.02 28.57
N GLN A 53 19.42 -6.46 29.75
CA GLN A 53 18.79 -6.93 30.98
C GLN A 53 17.28 -6.73 30.96
N LEU A 54 16.81 -5.58 30.47
CA LEU A 54 15.38 -5.29 30.39
C LEU A 54 14.68 -6.15 29.33
N GLN A 55 15.27 -6.32 28.18
CA GLN A 55 14.72 -7.16 27.12
C GLN A 55 14.58 -8.61 27.58
N GLN A 56 15.58 -9.13 28.30
CA GLN A 56 15.50 -10.47 28.91
C GLN A 56 14.38 -10.53 29.95
N HIS A 57 14.27 -9.53 30.82
CA HIS A 57 13.19 -9.47 31.82
C HIS A 57 11.80 -9.44 31.17
N TRP A 58 11.61 -8.71 30.06
CA TRP A 58 10.34 -8.67 29.32
C TRP A 58 10.01 -10.01 28.65
N ASP A 59 11.01 -10.68 28.10
CA ASP A 59 10.83 -12.02 27.51
C ASP A 59 10.44 -13.04 28.60
N ASP A 60 11.15 -13.06 29.74
CA ASP A 60 10.92 -14.01 30.84
C ASP A 60 9.55 -13.78 31.51
N SER A 61 9.19 -12.52 31.75
CA SER A 61 7.91 -12.15 32.37
C SER A 61 6.74 -12.13 31.40
N LYS A 62 6.97 -12.30 30.11
CA LYS A 62 5.98 -12.14 29.03
C LYS A 62 5.24 -10.81 29.13
N ALA A 63 5.98 -9.71 29.39
CA ALA A 63 5.45 -8.40 29.74
C ALA A 63 4.47 -7.81 28.72
N PHE A 64 4.58 -8.22 27.45
CA PHE A 64 3.76 -7.72 26.36
C PHE A 64 2.71 -8.73 25.85
N LYS A 65 2.65 -9.93 26.47
CA LYS A 65 1.60 -10.91 26.14
C LYS A 65 0.24 -10.37 26.52
N VAL A 66 -0.72 -10.54 25.61
CA VAL A 66 -2.08 -10.03 25.80
C VAL A 66 -3.14 -11.11 25.49
N THR A 67 -4.22 -11.07 26.24
CA THR A 67 -5.42 -11.89 26.01
C THR A 67 -6.65 -10.99 26.01
N GLU A 68 -7.76 -11.52 25.53
CA GLU A 68 -9.05 -10.83 25.54
C GLU A 68 -9.50 -10.58 26.99
N GLN A 69 -9.81 -9.32 27.31
CA GLN A 69 -10.26 -8.89 28.64
C GLN A 69 -11.59 -8.15 28.52
N PRO A 70 -12.74 -8.85 28.61
CA PRO A 70 -14.04 -8.20 28.58
C PRO A 70 -14.15 -7.11 29.63
N GLY A 71 -14.66 -5.93 29.25
CA GLY A 71 -14.80 -4.77 30.14
C GLY A 71 -13.57 -3.85 30.20
N LYS A 72 -12.44 -4.22 29.61
CA LYS A 72 -11.28 -3.35 29.43
C LYS A 72 -11.24 -2.84 27.98
N GLU A 73 -11.05 -1.53 27.82
CA GLU A 73 -10.94 -0.94 26.48
C GLU A 73 -9.76 -1.56 25.72
N LYS A 74 -10.04 -2.15 24.55
CA LYS A 74 -9.01 -2.73 23.71
C LYS A 74 -8.31 -1.66 22.89
N TYR A 75 -7.07 -1.93 22.50
CA TYR A 75 -6.35 -1.13 21.50
C TYR A 75 -5.46 -2.03 20.67
N TYR A 76 -5.78 -2.17 19.41
CA TYR A 76 -4.97 -2.95 18.46
C TYR A 76 -4.12 -2.01 17.63
N CYS A 77 -2.82 -1.99 17.88
CA CYS A 77 -1.83 -1.22 17.12
C CYS A 77 -1.03 -2.15 16.23
N LEU A 78 -1.07 -1.90 14.93
CA LEU A 78 -0.41 -2.75 13.95
C LEU A 78 0.43 -1.92 12.99
N SER A 79 1.71 -2.21 12.92
CA SER A 79 2.58 -1.76 11.82
C SER A 79 2.61 -2.81 10.72
N MET A 80 2.63 -2.38 9.45
CA MET A 80 2.79 -3.32 8.33
C MET A 80 4.00 -4.21 8.55
N PHE A 81 3.80 -5.52 8.46
CA PHE A 81 4.85 -6.50 8.72
C PHE A 81 5.92 -6.51 7.61
N PRO A 82 7.17 -6.86 7.93
CA PRO A 82 8.25 -6.80 6.97
C PRO A 82 8.30 -8.04 6.09
N TYR A 83 8.88 -7.85 4.91
CA TYR A 83 9.33 -8.93 4.06
C TYR A 83 10.73 -9.39 4.50
N PRO A 84 10.97 -10.69 4.80
CA PRO A 84 12.27 -11.17 5.31
C PRO A 84 13.31 -11.33 4.18
N SER A 85 13.76 -10.21 3.61
CA SER A 85 14.72 -10.16 2.48
C SER A 85 16.15 -9.82 2.90
N GLY A 86 16.53 -10.05 4.15
CA GLY A 86 17.84 -9.76 4.69
C GLY A 86 17.79 -8.98 6.00
N ARG A 87 18.48 -7.83 6.07
CA ARG A 87 18.53 -6.99 7.27
C ARG A 87 17.40 -5.97 7.29
N LEU A 88 17.01 -5.54 8.49
CA LEU A 88 16.19 -4.34 8.66
C LEU A 88 16.91 -3.12 8.06
N HIS A 89 16.16 -2.13 7.64
CA HIS A 89 16.66 -0.81 7.28
C HIS A 89 16.00 0.26 8.15
N MET A 90 16.52 1.48 8.14
CA MET A 90 16.04 2.56 9.02
C MET A 90 14.57 2.95 8.78
N GLY A 91 14.01 2.69 7.62
CA GLY A 91 12.57 2.83 7.37
C GLY A 91 11.74 1.86 8.22
N HIS A 92 12.18 0.61 8.37
CA HIS A 92 11.56 -0.36 9.29
C HIS A 92 11.67 0.13 10.74
N VAL A 93 12.87 0.58 11.15
CA VAL A 93 13.09 1.08 12.51
C VAL A 93 12.13 2.24 12.81
N ARG A 94 11.96 3.17 11.87
CA ARG A 94 11.02 4.30 12.02
C ARG A 94 9.59 3.83 12.16
N ASN A 95 9.10 2.98 11.24
CA ASN A 95 7.75 2.46 11.25
C ASN A 95 7.41 1.78 12.57
N TYR A 96 8.28 0.88 13.01
CA TYR A 96 8.05 0.08 14.21
C TYR A 96 8.23 0.89 15.49
N THR A 97 9.11 1.88 15.50
CA THR A 97 9.21 2.81 16.63
C THR A 97 7.93 3.63 16.80
N ILE A 98 7.32 4.13 15.72
CA ILE A 98 6.03 4.84 15.78
C ILE A 98 4.97 3.96 16.42
N GLY A 99 4.83 2.71 15.95
CA GLY A 99 3.86 1.76 16.51
C GLY A 99 4.12 1.43 17.98
N ASP A 100 5.38 1.24 18.36
CA ASP A 100 5.76 0.94 19.74
C ASP A 100 5.47 2.11 20.69
N VAL A 101 5.75 3.33 20.25
CA VAL A 101 5.43 4.55 21.00
C VAL A 101 3.94 4.67 21.28
N ILE A 102 3.12 4.52 20.26
CA ILE A 102 1.66 4.57 20.39
C ILE A 102 1.16 3.45 21.31
N SER A 103 1.63 2.23 21.13
CA SER A 103 1.25 1.07 21.93
C SER A 103 1.59 1.25 23.41
N ARG A 104 2.80 1.71 23.72
CA ARG A 104 3.23 1.99 25.10
C ARG A 104 2.39 3.09 25.73
N PHE A 105 2.13 4.17 24.99
CA PHE A 105 1.25 5.23 25.47
C PHE A 105 -0.15 4.71 25.82
N GLN A 106 -0.76 3.91 24.95
CA GLN A 106 -2.09 3.34 25.19
C GLN A 106 -2.10 2.36 26.38
N ARG A 107 -1.02 1.55 26.57
CA ARG A 107 -0.87 0.72 27.79
C ARG A 107 -0.82 1.58 29.05
N MET A 108 -0.10 2.70 29.02
CA MET A 108 -0.02 3.64 30.14
C MET A 108 -1.37 4.30 30.44
N GLN A 109 -2.24 4.47 29.45
CA GLN A 109 -3.64 4.88 29.63
C GLN A 109 -4.54 3.77 30.20
N GLY A 110 -3.99 2.57 30.44
CA GLY A 110 -4.72 1.46 31.07
C GLY A 110 -5.44 0.55 30.09
N LYS A 111 -5.29 0.74 28.78
CA LYS A 111 -5.95 -0.09 27.76
C LYS A 111 -5.35 -1.48 27.66
N ASN A 112 -6.13 -2.41 27.10
CA ASN A 112 -5.69 -3.75 26.71
C ASN A 112 -5.09 -3.67 25.31
N VAL A 113 -3.75 -3.62 25.21
CA VAL A 113 -3.06 -3.28 23.95
C VAL A 113 -2.46 -4.51 23.30
N MET A 114 -2.91 -4.84 22.08
CA MET A 114 -2.32 -5.84 21.22
C MET A 114 -1.37 -5.18 20.20
N GLN A 115 -0.13 -5.64 20.18
CA GLN A 115 0.89 -5.23 19.22
C GLN A 115 1.64 -6.49 18.74
N PRO A 116 1.16 -7.15 17.68
CA PRO A 116 1.80 -8.35 17.14
C PRO A 116 2.90 -8.02 16.14
N MET A 117 3.69 -9.04 15.78
CA MET A 117 4.68 -8.99 14.71
C MET A 117 4.70 -10.33 13.96
N GLY A 118 5.04 -10.29 12.67
CA GLY A 118 5.16 -11.45 11.81
C GLY A 118 5.86 -11.11 10.50
N TRP A 119 5.70 -11.99 9.51
CA TRP A 119 6.52 -11.98 8.31
C TRP A 119 5.68 -12.19 7.06
N ASP A 120 5.73 -11.22 6.15
CA ASP A 120 5.26 -11.39 4.77
C ASP A 120 6.35 -12.14 4.00
N ALA A 121 6.21 -13.45 3.87
CA ALA A 121 7.37 -14.31 3.66
C ALA A 121 7.39 -15.05 2.31
N PHE A 122 6.40 -14.83 1.43
CA PHE A 122 6.38 -15.33 0.08
C PHE A 122 6.85 -14.28 -0.95
N GLY A 123 7.20 -14.72 -2.15
CA GLY A 123 7.42 -13.86 -3.30
C GLY A 123 8.82 -13.88 -3.90
N LEU A 124 8.96 -13.19 -5.02
CA LEU A 124 10.15 -13.12 -5.86
C LEU A 124 11.46 -12.70 -5.17
N PRO A 125 11.49 -11.82 -4.14
CA PRO A 125 12.77 -11.49 -3.51
C PRO A 125 13.49 -12.69 -2.92
N ALA A 126 12.74 -13.64 -2.32
CA ALA A 126 13.34 -14.86 -1.81
C ALA A 126 13.80 -15.79 -2.93
N GLU A 127 13.03 -15.92 -4.02
CA GLU A 127 13.44 -16.72 -5.19
C GLU A 127 14.72 -16.17 -5.82
N ASN A 128 14.77 -14.87 -6.09
CA ASN A 128 15.94 -14.23 -6.69
C ASN A 128 17.19 -14.36 -5.81
N ALA A 129 17.01 -14.19 -4.49
CA ALA A 129 18.09 -14.40 -3.52
C ALA A 129 18.53 -15.87 -3.46
N ALA A 130 17.59 -16.80 -3.51
CA ALA A 130 17.87 -18.23 -3.51
C ALA A 130 18.68 -18.66 -4.76
N ILE A 131 18.29 -18.18 -5.94
CA ILE A 131 19.04 -18.39 -7.18
C ILE A 131 20.46 -17.82 -7.05
N ALA A 132 20.59 -16.55 -6.62
CA ALA A 132 21.89 -15.89 -6.47
C ALA A 132 22.82 -16.59 -5.47
N ASN A 133 22.26 -17.15 -4.39
CA ASN A 133 23.00 -17.82 -3.32
C ASN A 133 23.01 -19.35 -3.43
N LYS A 134 22.44 -19.91 -4.50
CA LYS A 134 22.35 -21.38 -4.74
C LYS A 134 21.78 -22.14 -3.53
N THR A 135 20.67 -21.66 -3.00
CA THR A 135 19.97 -22.22 -1.85
C THR A 135 18.47 -22.34 -2.13
N ALA A 136 17.72 -23.10 -1.32
CA ALA A 136 16.26 -23.13 -1.42
C ALA A 136 15.64 -21.85 -0.87
N PRO A 137 14.56 -21.30 -1.49
CA PRO A 137 13.86 -20.11 -1.01
C PRO A 137 13.38 -20.24 0.45
N ALA A 138 12.85 -21.41 0.85
CA ALA A 138 12.44 -21.67 2.22
C ALA A 138 13.58 -21.45 3.22
N LYS A 139 14.73 -22.08 2.97
CA LYS A 139 15.92 -21.98 3.84
C LYS A 139 16.41 -20.54 3.96
N TRP A 140 16.43 -19.81 2.85
CA TRP A 140 16.78 -18.38 2.83
C TRP A 140 15.81 -17.55 3.66
N THR A 141 14.51 -17.77 3.46
CA THR A 141 13.46 -17.02 4.14
C THR A 141 13.48 -17.25 5.64
N TYR A 142 13.55 -18.50 6.11
CA TYR A 142 13.58 -18.81 7.54
C TYR A 142 14.83 -18.23 8.23
N ALA A 143 16.00 -18.31 7.59
CA ALA A 143 17.22 -17.71 8.13
C ALA A 143 17.12 -16.17 8.27
N ASN A 144 16.45 -15.50 7.32
CA ASN A 144 16.21 -14.06 7.40
C ASN A 144 15.15 -13.70 8.45
N ILE A 145 14.11 -14.50 8.63
CA ILE A 145 13.14 -14.34 9.72
C ILE A 145 13.85 -14.34 11.06
N ASP A 146 14.67 -15.35 11.32
CA ASP A 146 15.43 -15.47 12.58
C ASP A 146 16.34 -14.27 12.80
N TYR A 147 17.05 -13.85 11.75
CA TYR A 147 17.97 -12.71 11.83
C TYR A 147 17.21 -11.39 12.13
N MET A 148 16.16 -11.09 11.37
CA MET A 148 15.39 -9.86 11.55
C MET A 148 14.62 -9.86 12.88
N LYS A 149 14.14 -11.03 13.35
CA LYS A 149 13.51 -11.17 14.67
C LYS A 149 14.49 -10.78 15.79
N ASN A 150 15.74 -11.23 15.70
CA ASN A 150 16.77 -10.85 16.65
C ASN A 150 17.05 -9.33 16.62
N GLN A 151 17.07 -8.70 15.44
CA GLN A 151 17.22 -7.25 15.32
C GLN A 151 16.02 -6.50 15.95
N LEU A 152 14.77 -6.97 15.73
CA LEU A 152 13.57 -6.37 16.33
C LEU A 152 13.56 -6.51 17.86
N LYS A 153 13.99 -7.66 18.39
CA LYS A 153 14.14 -7.86 19.83
C LYS A 153 15.19 -6.91 20.41
N ARG A 154 16.33 -6.74 19.74
CA ARG A 154 17.36 -5.80 20.16
C ARG A 154 16.93 -4.34 20.14
N LEU A 155 15.95 -3.97 19.31
CA LEU A 155 15.32 -2.65 19.33
C LEU A 155 14.38 -2.46 20.52
N GLY A 156 14.08 -3.52 21.27
CA GLY A 156 13.28 -3.45 22.50
C GLY A 156 11.82 -3.09 22.29
N PHE A 157 11.24 -3.45 21.13
CA PHE A 157 9.82 -3.23 20.87
C PHE A 157 8.92 -4.14 21.71
N GLY A 158 7.79 -3.59 22.13
CA GLY A 158 6.82 -4.28 22.99
C GLY A 158 5.86 -5.20 22.23
N TYR A 159 6.41 -6.12 21.41
CA TYR A 159 5.62 -7.08 20.66
C TYR A 159 5.16 -8.27 21.50
N ASP A 160 3.92 -8.72 21.26
CA ASP A 160 3.44 -10.02 21.70
C ASP A 160 3.93 -11.11 20.74
N TRP A 161 5.11 -11.68 21.00
CA TRP A 161 5.72 -12.71 20.18
C TRP A 161 4.97 -14.05 20.18
N ASP A 162 4.06 -14.28 21.14
CA ASP A 162 3.20 -15.47 21.12
C ASP A 162 2.16 -15.38 19.97
N ARG A 163 2.03 -14.19 19.30
CA ARG A 163 1.17 -13.99 18.14
C ARG A 163 1.93 -13.93 16.81
N GLU A 164 3.20 -14.37 16.79
CA GLU A 164 4.01 -14.39 15.59
C GLU A 164 3.43 -15.30 14.51
N ILE A 165 3.36 -14.79 13.29
CA ILE A 165 2.97 -15.56 12.09
C ILE A 165 4.01 -15.37 10.98
N ALA A 166 4.07 -16.34 10.06
CA ALA A 166 4.79 -16.21 8.80
C ALA A 166 3.91 -16.74 7.67
N THR A 167 3.70 -15.92 6.65
CA THR A 167 2.74 -16.24 5.59
C THR A 167 3.14 -17.47 4.78
N CYS A 168 4.44 -17.80 4.71
CA CYS A 168 4.95 -18.99 4.01
C CYS A 168 4.75 -20.31 4.76
N LYS A 169 4.25 -20.26 6.01
CA LYS A 169 4.02 -21.50 6.76
C LYS A 169 2.69 -22.16 6.39
N PRO A 170 2.65 -23.50 6.25
CA PRO A 170 1.43 -24.22 5.92
C PRO A 170 0.25 -23.94 6.84
N GLU A 171 0.51 -23.67 8.13
CA GLU A 171 -0.50 -23.33 9.14
C GLU A 171 -1.17 -21.98 8.86
N TYR A 172 -0.52 -21.10 8.10
CA TYR A 172 -1.07 -19.85 7.66
C TYR A 172 -1.79 -20.01 6.33
N TYR A 173 -1.10 -20.40 5.25
CA TYR A 173 -1.66 -20.39 3.91
C TYR A 173 -2.72 -21.47 3.67
N LYS A 174 -2.83 -22.51 4.50
CA LYS A 174 -3.96 -23.45 4.51
C LYS A 174 -5.29 -22.70 4.51
N TRP A 175 -5.39 -21.64 5.29
CA TRP A 175 -6.65 -20.97 5.53
C TRP A 175 -7.02 -20.00 4.41
N GLU A 176 -6.06 -19.37 3.74
CA GLU A 176 -6.36 -18.61 2.54
C GLU A 176 -6.73 -19.53 1.36
N GLN A 177 -6.09 -20.71 1.27
CA GLN A 177 -6.49 -21.73 0.33
C GLN A 177 -7.95 -22.17 0.58
N TRP A 178 -8.29 -22.50 1.82
CA TRP A 178 -9.67 -22.82 2.19
C TRP A 178 -10.62 -21.67 1.83
N PHE A 179 -10.24 -20.44 2.13
CA PHE A 179 -11.08 -19.28 1.86
C PHE A 179 -11.31 -19.09 0.35
N PHE A 180 -10.29 -19.25 -0.44
CA PHE A 180 -10.40 -19.19 -1.89
C PHE A 180 -11.38 -20.24 -2.44
N THR A 181 -11.36 -21.48 -1.91
CA THR A 181 -12.34 -22.50 -2.31
C THR A 181 -13.77 -22.08 -1.95
N LYS A 182 -13.98 -21.42 -0.80
CA LYS A 182 -15.28 -20.88 -0.41
C LYS A 182 -15.74 -19.72 -1.31
N LEU A 183 -14.83 -18.87 -1.73
CA LEU A 183 -15.15 -17.82 -2.70
C LEU A 183 -15.50 -18.39 -4.08
N PHE A 184 -14.83 -19.47 -4.49
CA PHE A 184 -15.16 -20.19 -5.71
C PHE A 184 -16.58 -20.79 -5.64
N GLU A 185 -16.95 -21.44 -4.55
CA GLU A 185 -18.30 -21.98 -4.32
C GLU A 185 -19.38 -20.88 -4.37
N LYS A 186 -19.05 -19.65 -3.93
CA LYS A 186 -19.94 -18.49 -3.98
C LYS A 186 -19.97 -17.80 -5.36
N GLY A 187 -19.18 -18.25 -6.33
CA GLY A 187 -19.11 -17.65 -7.67
C GLY A 187 -18.35 -16.31 -7.72
N LEU A 188 -17.57 -15.99 -6.68
CA LEU A 188 -16.72 -14.79 -6.61
C LEU A 188 -15.34 -15.00 -7.22
N VAL A 189 -15.00 -16.25 -7.57
CA VAL A 189 -13.73 -16.63 -8.20
C VAL A 189 -14.02 -17.34 -9.54
N TYR A 190 -13.24 -17.01 -10.55
CA TYR A 190 -13.35 -17.64 -11.87
C TYR A 190 -11.99 -17.67 -12.59
N LYS A 191 -11.86 -18.57 -13.59
CA LYS A 191 -10.68 -18.65 -14.45
C LYS A 191 -11.07 -18.31 -15.88
N LYS A 192 -10.29 -17.47 -16.55
CA LYS A 192 -10.45 -17.17 -17.99
C LYS A 192 -9.12 -16.87 -18.65
N MET A 193 -9.08 -17.00 -19.97
CA MET A 193 -8.02 -16.40 -20.78
C MET A 193 -8.14 -14.88 -20.70
N ALA A 194 -7.05 -14.22 -20.41
CA ALA A 194 -7.00 -12.78 -20.32
C ALA A 194 -5.67 -12.24 -20.83
N THR A 195 -5.72 -11.06 -21.42
CA THR A 195 -4.53 -10.29 -21.69
C THR A 195 -3.99 -9.75 -20.37
N VAL A 196 -2.79 -10.12 -20.00
CA VAL A 196 -2.16 -9.81 -18.71
C VAL A 196 -0.88 -9.01 -18.88
N ASN A 197 -0.54 -8.22 -17.88
CA ASN A 197 0.71 -7.51 -17.81
C ASN A 197 1.83 -8.51 -17.44
N TRP A 198 2.71 -8.80 -18.37
CA TRP A 198 3.84 -9.69 -18.14
C TRP A 198 5.12 -8.89 -17.92
N ASP A 199 5.79 -9.15 -16.80
CA ASP A 199 7.12 -8.61 -16.57
C ASP A 199 8.18 -9.56 -17.16
N PRO A 200 8.95 -9.15 -18.17
CA PRO A 200 9.93 -10.02 -18.81
C PRO A 200 11.18 -10.28 -17.97
N VAL A 201 11.47 -9.43 -16.98
CA VAL A 201 12.60 -9.58 -16.06
C VAL A 201 12.23 -10.48 -14.89
N ASP A 202 11.09 -10.21 -14.26
CA ASP A 202 10.57 -11.02 -13.15
C ASP A 202 9.89 -12.32 -13.64
N GLN A 203 9.68 -12.47 -14.94
CA GLN A 203 9.02 -13.61 -15.61
C GLN A 203 7.68 -14.03 -14.97
N CYS A 204 6.87 -13.04 -14.63
CA CYS A 204 5.58 -13.27 -14.01
C CYS A 204 4.53 -12.25 -14.45
N VAL A 205 3.26 -12.60 -14.21
CA VAL A 205 2.14 -11.68 -14.38
C VAL A 205 2.12 -10.68 -13.25
N LEU A 206 1.83 -9.42 -13.57
CA LEU A 206 1.57 -8.33 -12.65
C LEU A 206 0.09 -7.96 -12.64
N ALA A 207 -0.47 -7.70 -11.48
CA ALA A 207 -1.77 -7.04 -11.36
C ALA A 207 -1.67 -5.60 -11.93
N ASN A 208 -2.80 -5.01 -12.32
CA ASN A 208 -2.81 -3.65 -12.88
C ASN A 208 -2.19 -2.63 -11.93
N GLU A 209 -2.42 -2.79 -10.63
CA GLU A 209 -1.89 -1.98 -9.55
C GLU A 209 -0.36 -2.07 -9.41
N GLN A 210 0.23 -3.13 -9.94
CA GLN A 210 1.67 -3.38 -9.93
C GLN A 210 2.39 -2.80 -11.17
N VAL A 211 1.65 -2.13 -12.05
CA VAL A 211 2.21 -1.46 -13.24
C VAL A 211 2.16 0.05 -13.05
N ILE A 212 3.32 0.69 -13.06
CA ILE A 212 3.48 2.14 -12.89
C ILE A 212 4.13 2.68 -14.16
N ASP A 213 3.45 3.59 -14.84
CA ASP A 213 3.91 4.19 -16.10
C ASP A 213 4.36 3.14 -17.16
N GLY A 214 3.55 2.06 -17.28
CA GLY A 214 3.83 0.95 -18.21
C GLY A 214 5.00 0.05 -17.81
N ARG A 215 5.51 0.19 -16.60
CA ARG A 215 6.64 -0.58 -16.08
C ARG A 215 6.25 -1.39 -14.84
N GLY A 216 6.88 -2.53 -14.67
CA GLY A 216 6.76 -3.31 -13.44
C GLY A 216 7.24 -2.49 -12.23
N TRP A 217 6.41 -2.37 -11.21
CA TRP A 217 6.66 -1.54 -10.00
C TRP A 217 7.98 -1.88 -9.29
N ARG A 218 8.49 -3.07 -9.50
CA ARG A 218 9.65 -3.64 -8.84
C ARG A 218 10.87 -3.75 -9.75
N SER A 219 10.70 -4.37 -10.92
CA SER A 219 11.79 -4.56 -11.89
C SER A 219 12.16 -3.27 -12.61
N GLY A 220 11.18 -2.35 -12.80
CA GLY A 220 11.30 -1.19 -13.67
C GLY A 220 11.30 -1.53 -15.16
N ALA A 221 11.16 -2.81 -15.53
CA ALA A 221 11.09 -3.26 -16.91
C ALA A 221 9.77 -2.82 -17.58
N LEU A 222 9.79 -2.54 -18.87
CA LEU A 222 8.57 -2.37 -19.64
C LEU A 222 7.78 -3.67 -19.64
N VAL A 223 6.49 -3.58 -19.28
CA VAL A 223 5.61 -4.75 -19.29
C VAL A 223 5.20 -5.11 -20.70
N GLU A 224 5.07 -6.41 -20.94
CA GLU A 224 4.51 -6.97 -22.16
C GLU A 224 3.07 -7.40 -21.93
N GLN A 225 2.24 -7.35 -22.98
CA GLN A 225 0.91 -7.94 -22.92
C GLN A 225 0.98 -9.39 -23.43
N ARG A 226 0.46 -10.34 -22.63
CA ARG A 226 0.39 -11.76 -22.99
C ARG A 226 -1.00 -12.32 -22.72
N GLU A 227 -1.45 -13.26 -23.51
CA GLU A 227 -2.69 -14.00 -23.23
C GLU A 227 -2.37 -15.26 -22.43
N LEU A 228 -2.85 -15.30 -21.18
CA LEU A 228 -2.67 -16.43 -20.28
C LEU A 228 -3.99 -16.73 -19.54
N ALA A 229 -4.18 -17.99 -19.21
CA ALA A 229 -5.28 -18.38 -18.32
C ALA A 229 -4.96 -17.92 -16.89
N GLN A 230 -5.86 -17.17 -16.28
CA GLN A 230 -5.68 -16.54 -14.98
C GLN A 230 -6.89 -16.76 -14.08
N TRP A 231 -6.65 -16.92 -12.79
CA TRP A 231 -7.68 -16.85 -11.76
C TRP A 231 -7.92 -15.40 -11.36
N PHE A 232 -9.19 -15.07 -11.20
CA PHE A 232 -9.65 -13.74 -10.82
C PHE A 232 -10.57 -13.81 -9.61
N ILE A 233 -10.49 -12.79 -8.72
CA ILE A 233 -11.47 -12.53 -7.66
C ILE A 233 -12.25 -11.28 -8.02
N LYS A 234 -13.59 -11.34 -7.92
CA LYS A 234 -14.51 -10.27 -8.34
C LYS A 234 -14.52 -9.09 -7.36
N ILE A 235 -13.45 -8.32 -7.29
CA ILE A 235 -13.42 -7.07 -6.53
C ILE A 235 -14.40 -6.04 -7.08
N THR A 236 -14.76 -6.14 -8.37
CA THR A 236 -15.71 -5.22 -9.01
C THR A 236 -17.11 -5.33 -8.46
N ASP A 237 -17.51 -6.51 -7.94
CA ASP A 237 -18.82 -6.70 -7.28
C ASP A 237 -18.92 -5.88 -5.98
N TYR A 238 -17.79 -5.46 -5.41
CA TYR A 238 -17.70 -4.64 -4.19
C TYR A 238 -17.29 -3.19 -4.47
N ALA A 239 -17.14 -2.78 -5.73
CA ALA A 239 -16.61 -1.48 -6.11
C ALA A 239 -17.39 -0.30 -5.51
N GLU A 240 -18.74 -0.37 -5.54
CA GLU A 240 -19.59 0.68 -4.96
C GLU A 240 -19.46 0.75 -3.44
N GLU A 241 -19.49 -0.40 -2.76
CA GLU A 241 -19.35 -0.46 -1.30
C GLU A 241 -17.96 0.03 -0.86
N LEU A 242 -16.89 -0.40 -1.53
CA LEU A 242 -15.53 0.08 -1.28
C LEU A 242 -15.40 1.59 -1.47
N LEU A 243 -16.15 2.16 -2.42
CA LEU A 243 -16.16 3.60 -2.68
C LEU A 243 -16.92 4.37 -1.62
N GLN A 244 -18.13 3.92 -1.27
CA GLN A 244 -19.00 4.59 -0.29
C GLN A 244 -18.40 4.58 1.11
N ASP A 245 -17.81 3.45 1.52
CA ASP A 245 -17.23 3.32 2.84
C ASP A 245 -15.96 4.18 3.06
N LEU A 246 -15.35 4.71 1.99
CA LEU A 246 -14.28 5.73 2.14
C LEU A 246 -14.77 6.98 2.90
N ASP A 247 -16.04 7.29 2.82
CA ASP A 247 -16.63 8.45 3.49
C ASP A 247 -16.77 8.24 5.01
N GLN A 248 -16.71 6.98 5.48
CA GLN A 248 -16.72 6.62 6.90
C GLN A 248 -15.31 6.53 7.52
N LEU A 249 -14.25 6.60 6.70
CA LEU A 249 -12.86 6.51 7.14
C LEU A 249 -12.32 7.90 7.53
N ASP A 250 -12.93 8.51 8.56
CA ASP A 250 -12.61 9.87 9.01
C ASP A 250 -11.15 10.04 9.48
N GLU A 251 -10.56 8.96 10.02
CA GLU A 251 -9.19 8.96 10.56
C GLU A 251 -8.15 8.42 9.56
N TRP A 252 -8.48 8.44 8.26
CA TRP A 252 -7.56 8.13 7.17
C TRP A 252 -7.07 9.41 6.47
N PRO A 253 -5.80 9.46 6.01
CA PRO A 253 -5.31 10.58 5.21
C PRO A 253 -6.16 10.78 3.95
N GLU A 254 -6.59 12.03 3.69
CA GLU A 254 -7.44 12.33 2.53
C GLU A 254 -6.75 11.99 1.19
N GLN A 255 -5.43 12.07 1.16
CA GLN A 255 -4.65 11.66 -0.01
C GLN A 255 -4.87 10.18 -0.35
N VAL A 256 -4.88 9.28 0.64
CA VAL A 256 -5.12 7.84 0.43
C VAL A 256 -6.55 7.60 -0.07
N LYS A 257 -7.54 8.25 0.54
CA LYS A 257 -8.95 8.16 0.11
C LYS A 257 -9.12 8.64 -1.34
N THR A 258 -8.50 9.75 -1.70
CA THR A 258 -8.50 10.28 -3.06
C THR A 258 -7.85 9.32 -4.06
N MET A 259 -6.71 8.71 -3.70
CA MET A 259 -6.05 7.71 -4.55
C MET A 259 -6.97 6.51 -4.79
N GLN A 260 -7.66 5.99 -3.76
CA GLN A 260 -8.60 4.87 -3.91
C GLN A 260 -9.84 5.26 -4.71
N ARG A 261 -10.45 6.44 -4.47
CA ARG A 261 -11.57 6.94 -5.28
C ARG A 261 -11.20 7.02 -6.77
N ASN A 262 -10.04 7.58 -7.06
CA ASN A 262 -9.55 7.69 -8.43
C ASN A 262 -9.25 6.33 -9.05
N TRP A 263 -8.75 5.37 -8.26
CA TRP A 263 -8.46 4.02 -8.74
C TRP A 263 -9.72 3.22 -9.03
N ILE A 264 -10.69 3.24 -8.14
CA ILE A 264 -12.01 2.63 -8.34
C ILE A 264 -12.69 3.27 -9.54
N GLY A 265 -12.61 4.60 -9.68
CA GLY A 265 -12.95 5.33 -10.88
C GLY A 265 -14.39 5.13 -11.30
N ARG A 266 -15.34 5.38 -10.38
CA ARG A 266 -16.78 5.37 -10.67
C ARG A 266 -17.12 6.43 -11.71
N SER A 267 -17.76 6.03 -12.78
CA SER A 267 -18.29 6.92 -13.79
C SER A 267 -19.74 6.58 -14.07
N GLU A 268 -20.57 7.60 -14.05
CA GLU A 268 -21.97 7.48 -14.48
C GLU A 268 -22.11 8.04 -15.88
N GLY A 269 -22.75 7.28 -16.73
CA GLY A 269 -22.93 7.64 -18.12
C GLY A 269 -24.16 6.98 -18.73
N VAL A 270 -24.27 7.06 -20.04
CA VAL A 270 -25.36 6.47 -20.80
C VAL A 270 -24.80 5.50 -21.81
N GLU A 271 -25.29 4.27 -21.80
CA GLU A 271 -25.16 3.35 -22.95
C GLU A 271 -26.19 3.75 -23.98
N ILE A 272 -25.76 3.91 -25.22
CA ILE A 272 -26.56 4.39 -26.34
C ILE A 272 -26.41 3.39 -27.47
N GLN A 273 -27.51 2.92 -28.02
CA GLN A 273 -27.56 2.03 -29.16
C GLN A 273 -27.49 2.84 -30.46
N PHE A 274 -26.51 2.53 -31.31
CA PHE A 274 -26.38 3.05 -32.65
C PHE A 274 -26.62 1.92 -33.64
N SER A 275 -27.36 2.21 -34.71
CA SER A 275 -27.53 1.27 -35.81
C SER A 275 -26.58 1.58 -36.98
N VAL A 276 -26.21 0.54 -37.76
CA VAL A 276 -25.42 0.70 -38.95
C VAL A 276 -26.34 0.93 -40.14
N ALA A 277 -26.16 2.03 -40.86
CA ALA A 277 -26.98 2.39 -42.02
C ALA A 277 -27.05 1.26 -43.07
N GLY A 278 -28.29 0.93 -43.52
CA GLY A 278 -28.49 -0.14 -44.49
C GLY A 278 -28.23 -1.57 -44.00
N SER A 279 -28.15 -1.78 -42.67
CA SER A 279 -27.91 -3.07 -42.04
C SER A 279 -28.84 -3.26 -40.81
N SER A 280 -29.04 -4.52 -40.43
CA SER A 280 -29.69 -4.86 -39.16
C SER A 280 -28.68 -4.98 -37.99
N TYR A 281 -27.46 -4.50 -38.17
CA TYR A 281 -26.44 -4.56 -37.16
C TYR A 281 -26.48 -3.32 -36.27
N ASP A 282 -26.61 -3.54 -34.97
CA ASP A 282 -26.56 -2.50 -33.96
C ASP A 282 -25.35 -2.69 -33.07
N PHE A 283 -24.83 -1.62 -32.49
CA PHE A 283 -23.75 -1.64 -31.52
C PHE A 283 -23.99 -0.59 -30.45
N THR A 284 -23.41 -0.79 -29.30
CA THR A 284 -23.60 0.08 -28.13
C THR A 284 -22.38 0.99 -27.95
N ILE A 285 -22.61 2.22 -27.52
CA ILE A 285 -21.57 3.19 -27.14
C ILE A 285 -21.85 3.63 -25.71
N TYR A 286 -20.82 3.71 -24.89
CA TYR A 286 -20.90 4.29 -23.55
C TYR A 286 -20.30 5.69 -23.56
N THR A 287 -21.01 6.67 -22.97
CA THR A 287 -20.49 8.03 -22.80
C THR A 287 -20.86 8.61 -21.43
N THR A 288 -19.90 9.31 -20.81
CA THR A 288 -20.13 10.14 -19.60
C THR A 288 -20.59 11.57 -19.96
N ARG A 289 -20.62 11.88 -21.25
CA ARG A 289 -20.98 13.20 -21.80
C ARG A 289 -22.16 13.10 -22.78
N PRO A 290 -23.35 12.58 -22.36
CA PRO A 290 -24.52 12.54 -23.23
C PRO A 290 -24.97 13.94 -23.70
N ASP A 291 -24.63 15.00 -22.93
CA ASP A 291 -24.80 16.41 -23.29
C ASP A 291 -24.16 16.77 -24.65
N THR A 292 -23.11 16.05 -25.07
CA THR A 292 -22.44 16.28 -26.36
C THR A 292 -22.98 15.43 -27.51
N LEU A 293 -24.02 14.63 -27.29
CA LEU A 293 -24.55 13.67 -28.29
C LEU A 293 -24.83 14.33 -29.66
N PHE A 294 -25.43 15.51 -29.68
CA PHE A 294 -25.75 16.24 -30.93
C PHE A 294 -24.51 16.77 -31.66
N GLY A 295 -23.33 16.71 -31.04
CA GLY A 295 -22.05 17.05 -31.60
C GLY A 295 -21.28 15.88 -32.24
N VAL A 296 -21.89 14.71 -32.27
CA VAL A 296 -21.30 13.51 -32.89
C VAL A 296 -21.18 13.73 -34.39
N THR A 297 -19.96 13.61 -34.93
CA THR A 297 -19.67 13.77 -36.37
C THR A 297 -19.01 12.55 -36.95
N TYR A 298 -18.55 11.61 -36.16
CA TYR A 298 -18.11 10.27 -36.56
C TYR A 298 -18.19 9.32 -35.36
N VAL A 299 -18.07 8.03 -35.61
CA VAL A 299 -17.92 6.97 -34.60
C VAL A 299 -16.56 6.32 -34.82
N ALA A 300 -15.84 6.10 -33.70
CA ALA A 300 -14.59 5.35 -33.72
C ALA A 300 -14.74 4.00 -33.03
N ILE A 301 -14.23 2.93 -33.66
CA ILE A 301 -14.27 1.56 -33.12
C ILE A 301 -12.88 0.99 -32.96
N ALA A 302 -12.72 0.07 -32.02
CA ALA A 302 -11.46 -0.63 -31.76
C ALA A 302 -11.07 -1.52 -32.97
N PRO A 303 -9.77 -1.74 -33.21
CA PRO A 303 -9.30 -2.68 -34.26
C PRO A 303 -9.87 -4.09 -34.08
N GLN A 304 -10.13 -4.54 -32.85
CA GLN A 304 -10.69 -5.86 -32.53
C GLN A 304 -12.22 -5.92 -32.61
N HIS A 305 -12.90 -4.80 -32.80
CA HIS A 305 -14.35 -4.74 -32.85
C HIS A 305 -14.91 -5.61 -34.02
N PRO A 306 -16.01 -6.40 -33.83
CA PRO A 306 -16.54 -7.29 -34.86
C PRO A 306 -16.85 -6.60 -36.18
N LEU A 307 -17.32 -5.34 -36.12
CA LEU A 307 -17.59 -4.56 -37.35
C LEU A 307 -16.30 -4.19 -38.08
N ALA A 308 -15.19 -3.88 -37.36
CA ALA A 308 -13.89 -3.63 -37.96
C ALA A 308 -13.37 -4.89 -38.69
N GLN A 309 -13.45 -6.05 -38.02
CA GLN A 309 -13.05 -7.32 -38.59
C GLN A 309 -13.91 -7.71 -39.80
N LYS A 310 -15.22 -7.36 -39.80
CA LYS A 310 -16.10 -7.57 -40.96
C LYS A 310 -15.73 -6.68 -42.14
N ALA A 311 -15.47 -5.39 -41.88
CA ALA A 311 -15.05 -4.44 -42.92
C ALA A 311 -13.71 -4.80 -43.57
N ALA A 312 -12.76 -5.24 -42.77
CA ALA A 312 -11.41 -5.66 -43.25
C ALA A 312 -11.41 -6.83 -44.22
N LYS A 313 -12.46 -7.66 -44.24
CA LYS A 313 -12.55 -8.78 -45.22
C LYS A 313 -12.65 -8.33 -46.65
N SER A 314 -13.09 -7.09 -46.90
CA SER A 314 -13.27 -6.50 -48.24
C SER A 314 -12.35 -5.32 -48.52
N ASP A 315 -11.49 -4.94 -47.57
CA ASP A 315 -10.57 -3.81 -47.70
C ASP A 315 -9.18 -4.17 -47.14
N GLU A 316 -8.23 -4.42 -48.06
CA GLU A 316 -6.86 -4.79 -47.70
C GLU A 316 -6.12 -3.69 -46.92
N LYS A 317 -6.41 -2.40 -47.19
CA LYS A 317 -5.76 -1.31 -46.48
C LYS A 317 -6.25 -1.22 -45.02
N LEU A 318 -7.53 -1.47 -44.82
CA LEU A 318 -8.11 -1.55 -43.47
C LEU A 318 -7.59 -2.77 -42.73
N ALA A 319 -7.46 -3.92 -43.42
CA ALA A 319 -6.87 -5.12 -42.81
C ALA A 319 -5.43 -4.89 -42.36
N GLN A 320 -4.61 -4.23 -43.20
CA GLN A 320 -3.23 -3.87 -42.85
C GLN A 320 -3.18 -2.89 -41.69
N PHE A 321 -4.03 -1.87 -41.67
CA PHE A 321 -4.10 -0.92 -40.55
C PHE A 321 -4.45 -1.62 -39.22
N ILE A 322 -5.39 -2.57 -39.23
CA ILE A 322 -5.76 -3.37 -38.05
C ILE A 322 -4.56 -4.21 -37.57
N GLU A 323 -3.81 -4.78 -38.49
CA GLU A 323 -2.61 -5.57 -38.15
C GLU A 323 -1.49 -4.69 -37.59
N ASP A 324 -1.27 -3.51 -38.18
CA ASP A 324 -0.31 -2.53 -37.65
C ASP A 324 -0.67 -2.08 -36.23
N CYS A 325 -1.96 -1.97 -35.89
CA CYS A 325 -2.43 -1.65 -34.57
C CYS A 325 -2.12 -2.77 -33.53
N LYS A 326 -2.06 -4.03 -33.96
CA LYS A 326 -1.69 -5.15 -33.06
C LYS A 326 -0.21 -5.11 -32.67
N GLY A 327 0.64 -4.62 -33.57
CA GLY A 327 2.09 -4.48 -33.32
C GLY A 327 2.46 -3.32 -32.40
N ASN A 328 1.65 -2.27 -32.36
CA ASN A 328 1.85 -1.11 -31.51
C ASN A 328 1.12 -1.27 -30.19
N LYS A 329 1.68 -2.06 -29.29
CA LYS A 329 1.16 -2.24 -27.91
C LYS A 329 1.54 -1.03 -27.08
N VAL A 330 0.67 -0.04 -27.03
CA VAL A 330 0.88 1.21 -26.30
C VAL A 330 0.22 1.11 -24.94
N ALA A 331 0.97 1.40 -23.87
CA ALA A 331 0.40 1.57 -22.54
C ALA A 331 -0.63 2.71 -22.54
N GLU A 332 -1.64 2.66 -21.66
CA GLU A 332 -2.70 3.67 -21.58
C GLU A 332 -2.12 5.11 -21.40
N ALA A 333 -1.00 5.23 -20.69
CA ALA A 333 -0.27 6.48 -20.55
C ALA A 333 0.29 7.03 -21.87
N ASP A 334 0.74 6.16 -22.77
CA ASP A 334 1.27 6.55 -24.08
C ASP A 334 0.17 6.94 -25.06
N MET A 335 -1.07 6.46 -24.84
CA MET A 335 -2.23 6.82 -25.66
C MET A 335 -2.56 8.31 -25.63
N ALA A 336 -2.28 8.99 -24.53
CA ALA A 336 -2.52 10.45 -24.42
C ALA A 336 -1.64 11.25 -25.37
N THR A 337 -0.40 10.80 -25.59
CA THR A 337 0.61 11.53 -26.36
C THR A 337 0.84 10.99 -27.78
N MET A 338 0.34 9.76 -28.08
CA MET A 338 0.52 9.15 -29.39
C MET A 338 -0.25 9.84 -30.50
N GLU A 339 0.27 9.80 -31.71
CA GLU A 339 -0.44 10.28 -32.89
C GLU A 339 -1.73 9.50 -33.14
N LYS A 340 -2.86 10.21 -33.24
CA LYS A 340 -4.16 9.61 -33.51
C LYS A 340 -4.25 9.20 -34.96
N LYS A 341 -4.42 7.87 -35.22
CA LYS A 341 -4.51 7.27 -36.58
C LYS A 341 -5.78 6.46 -36.67
N GLY A 342 -6.35 6.42 -37.86
CA GLY A 342 -7.52 5.59 -38.18
C GLY A 342 -7.71 5.36 -39.64
N ALA A 343 -8.60 4.42 -39.95
CA ALA A 343 -9.02 4.08 -41.33
C ALA A 343 -10.55 3.99 -41.37
N ALA A 344 -11.15 4.51 -42.44
CA ALA A 344 -12.59 4.45 -42.64
C ALA A 344 -13.03 3.02 -42.90
N THR A 345 -14.16 2.58 -42.35
CA THR A 345 -14.72 1.25 -42.54
C THR A 345 -15.58 1.13 -43.79
N GLY A 346 -15.96 2.26 -44.38
CA GLY A 346 -16.99 2.33 -45.42
C GLY A 346 -18.44 2.23 -44.91
N TYR A 347 -18.62 1.97 -43.61
CA TYR A 347 -19.93 1.96 -42.96
C TYR A 347 -20.27 3.33 -42.30
N PHE A 348 -21.57 3.57 -42.14
CA PHE A 348 -22.07 4.75 -41.44
C PHE A 348 -22.95 4.33 -40.23
N ALA A 349 -22.81 5.03 -39.13
CA ALA A 349 -23.68 4.91 -37.98
C ALA A 349 -24.84 5.90 -38.11
N VAL A 350 -26.04 5.50 -37.67
CA VAL A 350 -27.22 6.35 -37.65
C VAL A 350 -27.31 6.99 -36.24
N HIS A 351 -27.30 8.32 -36.18
CA HIS A 351 -27.44 9.05 -34.93
C HIS A 351 -28.80 8.76 -34.29
N PRO A 352 -28.85 8.32 -33.02
CA PRO A 352 -30.05 7.73 -32.43
C PRO A 352 -31.27 8.70 -32.28
N LEU A 353 -31.00 10.01 -32.15
CA LEU A 353 -32.08 11.01 -31.99
C LEU A 353 -32.38 11.79 -33.27
N THR A 354 -31.37 12.06 -34.11
CA THR A 354 -31.57 12.88 -35.34
C THR A 354 -31.74 12.08 -36.61
N GLY A 355 -31.28 10.82 -36.64
CA GLY A 355 -31.25 10.00 -37.83
C GLY A 355 -30.15 10.36 -38.82
N GLU A 356 -29.28 11.32 -38.52
CA GLU A 356 -28.15 11.70 -39.35
C GLU A 356 -27.12 10.54 -39.45
N GLN A 357 -26.57 10.36 -40.63
CA GLN A 357 -25.54 9.32 -40.87
C GLN A 357 -24.13 9.90 -40.67
N VAL A 358 -23.35 9.28 -39.80
CA VAL A 358 -21.96 9.67 -39.50
C VAL A 358 -21.03 8.51 -39.83
N PRO A 359 -19.81 8.76 -40.39
CA PRO A 359 -18.90 7.70 -40.79
C PRO A 359 -18.34 6.93 -39.60
N ILE A 360 -18.05 5.64 -39.82
CA ILE A 360 -17.41 4.77 -38.81
C ILE A 360 -15.95 4.57 -39.21
N PHE A 361 -15.03 4.87 -38.27
CA PHE A 361 -13.59 4.66 -38.41
C PHE A 361 -13.09 3.59 -37.45
N VAL A 362 -12.12 2.78 -37.89
CA VAL A 362 -11.25 2.04 -36.95
C VAL A 362 -10.16 3.00 -36.47
N ALA A 363 -9.95 3.12 -35.17
CA ALA A 363 -8.99 4.05 -34.60
C ALA A 363 -8.04 3.36 -33.61
N ASN A 364 -6.76 3.76 -33.63
CA ASN A 364 -5.71 3.17 -32.79
C ASN A 364 -5.80 3.54 -31.31
N PHE A 365 -6.66 4.48 -30.95
CA PHE A 365 -6.88 4.98 -29.57
C PHE A 365 -8.19 4.48 -28.93
N VAL A 366 -8.94 3.58 -29.59
CA VAL A 366 -10.13 2.95 -29.02
C VAL A 366 -9.77 1.54 -28.55
N LEU A 367 -10.06 1.25 -27.27
CA LEU A 367 -9.79 -0.04 -26.64
C LEU A 367 -11.04 -0.92 -26.63
N MET A 368 -10.88 -2.21 -26.95
CA MET A 368 -11.98 -3.18 -26.91
C MET A 368 -12.44 -3.47 -25.48
N ASP A 369 -11.53 -3.40 -24.50
CA ASP A 369 -11.80 -3.71 -23.09
C ASP A 369 -12.42 -2.56 -22.31
N TYR A 370 -12.65 -1.41 -22.94
CA TYR A 370 -13.32 -0.27 -22.32
C TYR A 370 -14.68 -0.01 -22.98
N GLY A 371 -15.75 -0.25 -22.22
CA GLY A 371 -17.10 -0.16 -22.75
C GLY A 371 -17.43 -1.26 -23.76
N SER A 372 -17.89 -0.88 -24.96
CA SER A 372 -18.24 -1.79 -26.05
C SER A 372 -17.20 -1.87 -27.16
N GLY A 373 -16.02 -1.24 -26.99
CA GLY A 373 -15.04 -1.09 -28.05
C GLY A 373 -15.46 -0.10 -29.14
N ALA A 374 -16.46 0.76 -28.86
CA ALA A 374 -16.92 1.82 -29.76
C ALA A 374 -17.14 3.12 -28.97
N VAL A 375 -16.81 4.24 -29.57
CA VAL A 375 -16.98 5.58 -28.97
C VAL A 375 -17.66 6.51 -29.97
N MET A 376 -18.57 7.35 -29.50
CA MET A 376 -19.04 8.49 -30.25
C MET A 376 -17.98 9.58 -30.22
N ALA A 377 -17.63 10.12 -31.35
CA ALA A 377 -16.64 11.17 -31.44
C ALA A 377 -17.30 12.54 -31.57
N VAL A 378 -16.88 13.42 -30.66
CA VAL A 378 -17.44 14.79 -30.54
C VAL A 378 -16.33 15.84 -30.65
N PRO A 379 -15.80 16.10 -31.84
CA PRO A 379 -14.61 16.93 -32.05
C PRO A 379 -14.71 18.35 -31.50
N GLY A 380 -15.92 18.90 -31.38
CA GLY A 380 -16.14 20.20 -30.75
C GLY A 380 -15.85 20.22 -29.24
N HIS A 381 -15.85 19.04 -28.57
CA HIS A 381 -15.88 18.94 -27.10
C HIS A 381 -14.93 17.87 -26.51
N ASP A 382 -14.18 17.16 -27.34
CA ASP A 382 -13.09 16.25 -26.95
C ASP A 382 -11.85 16.54 -27.78
N GLN A 383 -10.72 16.80 -27.11
CA GLN A 383 -9.49 17.21 -27.78
C GLN A 383 -8.88 16.10 -28.67
N ARG A 384 -9.02 14.84 -28.29
CA ARG A 384 -8.55 13.70 -29.11
C ARG A 384 -9.36 13.57 -30.39
N ASP A 385 -10.66 13.74 -30.26
CA ASP A 385 -11.59 13.70 -31.41
C ASP A 385 -11.37 14.90 -32.33
N PHE A 386 -11.03 16.06 -31.75
CA PHE A 386 -10.68 17.28 -32.49
C PHE A 386 -9.43 17.08 -33.34
N GLU A 387 -8.35 16.54 -32.75
CA GLU A 387 -7.10 16.24 -33.45
C GLU A 387 -7.33 15.28 -34.61
N PHE A 388 -8.10 14.23 -34.33
CA PHE A 388 -8.46 13.25 -35.37
C PHE A 388 -9.33 13.85 -36.47
N ALA A 389 -10.38 14.57 -36.14
CA ALA A 389 -11.26 15.21 -37.11
C ALA A 389 -10.52 16.23 -37.96
N THR A 390 -9.64 17.03 -37.39
CA THR A 390 -8.79 17.98 -38.13
C THR A 390 -7.88 17.27 -39.10
N LYS A 391 -7.24 16.17 -38.69
CA LYS A 391 -6.36 15.37 -39.55
C LYS A 391 -7.08 14.74 -40.72
N TYR A 392 -8.30 14.23 -40.51
CA TYR A 392 -9.07 13.51 -41.53
C TYR A 392 -10.10 14.38 -42.24
N GLY A 393 -10.13 15.68 -41.96
CA GLY A 393 -11.06 16.63 -42.63
C GLY A 393 -12.53 16.39 -42.30
N LEU A 394 -12.81 15.90 -41.07
CA LEU A 394 -14.17 15.62 -40.59
C LEU A 394 -14.82 16.88 -40.02
N ASN A 395 -16.14 16.90 -39.98
CA ASN A 395 -16.89 18.06 -39.45
C ASN A 395 -16.67 18.23 -37.94
N ILE A 396 -16.57 19.49 -37.47
CA ILE A 396 -16.46 19.87 -36.08
C ILE A 396 -17.67 20.73 -35.73
N LYS A 397 -18.54 20.22 -34.83
CA LYS A 397 -19.82 20.85 -34.49
C LYS A 397 -19.81 21.29 -33.02
N GLN A 398 -20.12 22.56 -32.76
CA GLN A 398 -20.31 23.08 -31.40
C GLN A 398 -21.70 22.77 -30.91
N VAL A 399 -21.80 22.10 -29.73
CA VAL A 399 -23.07 21.82 -29.03
C VAL A 399 -23.06 22.20 -27.56
N VAL A 400 -21.92 22.63 -27.04
CA VAL A 400 -21.79 23.20 -25.69
C VAL A 400 -21.14 24.59 -25.82
N ALA A 401 -21.75 25.59 -25.22
CA ALA A 401 -21.24 26.95 -25.09
C ALA A 401 -20.82 27.24 -23.63
N PRO A 402 -19.91 28.19 -23.38
CA PRO A 402 -19.58 28.63 -22.01
C PRO A 402 -20.85 29.06 -21.25
N ALA A 403 -20.87 28.78 -19.94
CA ALA A 403 -21.93 29.27 -19.07
C ALA A 403 -21.91 30.82 -18.99
N ALA A 404 -23.07 31.43 -18.74
CA ALA A 404 -23.20 32.87 -18.59
C ALA A 404 -22.24 33.38 -17.49
N GLY A 405 -21.37 34.34 -17.84
CA GLY A 405 -20.37 34.91 -16.92
C GLY A 405 -19.03 34.17 -16.90
N SER A 406 -18.82 33.18 -17.74
CA SER A 406 -17.51 32.54 -17.94
C SER A 406 -16.61 33.43 -18.83
N ASP A 407 -15.32 33.49 -18.49
CA ASP A 407 -14.28 34.12 -19.33
C ASP A 407 -13.78 33.22 -20.46
N SER A 408 -14.30 31.98 -20.57
CA SER A 408 -13.87 30.99 -21.58
C SER A 408 -14.31 31.41 -22.98
N VAL A 409 -13.38 31.37 -23.94
CA VAL A 409 -13.62 31.67 -25.35
C VAL A 409 -13.58 30.39 -26.17
N VAL A 410 -14.62 30.13 -26.95
CA VAL A 410 -14.67 28.99 -27.86
C VAL A 410 -14.06 29.39 -29.21
N ASP A 411 -12.97 28.74 -29.61
CA ASP A 411 -12.38 28.86 -30.93
C ASP A 411 -12.06 27.47 -31.50
N LEU A 412 -13.08 26.86 -32.12
CA LEU A 412 -12.99 25.53 -32.71
C LEU A 412 -12.08 25.45 -33.94
N SER A 413 -11.46 26.57 -34.35
CA SER A 413 -10.40 26.50 -35.35
C SER A 413 -9.04 26.09 -34.76
N LYS A 414 -8.89 26.15 -33.42
CA LYS A 414 -7.64 25.88 -32.71
C LYS A 414 -7.70 24.68 -31.78
N ALA A 415 -8.81 24.52 -31.04
CA ALA A 415 -8.94 23.45 -30.05
C ALA A 415 -10.42 23.15 -29.75
N ALA A 416 -10.68 21.96 -29.18
CA ALA A 416 -11.98 21.61 -28.64
C ALA A 416 -12.34 22.42 -27.39
N PHE A 417 -13.61 22.72 -27.20
CA PHE A 417 -14.12 23.24 -25.93
C PHE A 417 -14.54 22.08 -25.01
N THR A 418 -13.68 21.72 -24.08
CA THR A 418 -13.86 20.49 -23.24
C THR A 418 -14.59 20.74 -21.93
N GLU A 419 -14.82 22.01 -21.56
CA GLU A 419 -15.50 22.38 -20.33
C GLU A 419 -16.99 22.02 -20.36
N LYS A 420 -17.60 21.92 -19.18
CA LYS A 420 -19.06 21.84 -19.04
C LYS A 420 -19.65 23.24 -19.23
N GLY A 421 -20.81 23.31 -19.88
CA GLY A 421 -21.43 24.58 -20.18
C GLY A 421 -22.93 24.44 -20.42
N VAL A 422 -23.46 25.25 -21.34
CA VAL A 422 -24.86 25.28 -21.71
C VAL A 422 -25.04 24.76 -23.12
N LEU A 423 -26.03 23.91 -23.39
CA LEU A 423 -26.29 23.34 -24.69
C LEU A 423 -26.71 24.38 -25.72
N VAL A 424 -26.17 24.23 -26.91
CA VAL A 424 -26.53 24.96 -28.14
C VAL A 424 -26.56 23.97 -29.31
N ASN A 425 -27.32 24.26 -30.37
CA ASN A 425 -27.45 23.41 -31.56
C ASN A 425 -27.82 21.93 -31.24
N SER A 426 -28.58 21.74 -30.14
CA SER A 426 -29.03 20.43 -29.61
C SER A 426 -30.56 20.30 -29.61
N GLY A 427 -31.27 21.14 -30.38
CA GLY A 427 -32.70 21.11 -30.56
C GLY A 427 -33.49 21.42 -29.29
N GLU A 428 -34.37 20.49 -28.88
CA GLU A 428 -35.19 20.67 -27.69
C GLU A 428 -34.38 20.76 -26.36
N PHE A 429 -33.10 20.46 -26.39
CA PHE A 429 -32.20 20.48 -25.20
C PHE A 429 -31.39 21.79 -25.13
N ASP A 430 -31.51 22.71 -26.06
CA ASP A 430 -30.80 24.00 -26.03
C ASP A 430 -31.10 24.79 -24.78
N GLY A 431 -30.09 25.43 -24.19
CA GLY A 431 -30.19 26.21 -22.97
C GLY A 431 -30.05 25.43 -21.67
N LEU A 432 -30.03 24.10 -21.71
CA LEU A 432 -29.82 23.27 -20.51
C LEU A 432 -28.34 23.28 -20.09
N ASP A 433 -28.08 23.35 -18.80
CA ASP A 433 -26.78 23.10 -18.24
C ASP A 433 -26.41 21.59 -18.30
N PHE A 434 -25.16 21.26 -17.95
CA PHE A 434 -24.67 19.87 -18.01
C PHE A 434 -25.57 18.87 -17.26
N ALA A 435 -26.01 19.19 -16.03
CA ALA A 435 -26.75 18.25 -15.20
C ALA A 435 -28.17 18.03 -15.73
N ALA A 436 -28.87 19.12 -16.12
CA ALA A 436 -30.19 19.07 -16.72
C ALA A 436 -30.14 18.38 -18.10
N ALA A 437 -29.13 18.67 -18.92
CA ALA A 437 -28.91 18.05 -20.23
C ALA A 437 -28.63 16.54 -20.10
N PHE A 438 -27.73 16.14 -19.18
CA PHE A 438 -27.47 14.72 -18.90
C PHE A 438 -28.76 13.96 -18.64
N LYS A 439 -29.59 14.48 -17.69
CA LYS A 439 -30.82 13.85 -17.30
C LYS A 439 -31.83 13.80 -18.45
N ALA A 440 -32.06 14.93 -19.11
CA ALA A 440 -33.07 15.03 -20.17
C ALA A 440 -32.77 14.16 -21.39
N ILE A 441 -31.50 14.11 -21.81
CA ILE A 441 -31.07 13.28 -22.93
C ILE A 441 -31.10 11.80 -22.55
N ALA A 442 -30.64 11.44 -21.34
CA ALA A 442 -30.72 10.07 -20.85
C ALA A 442 -32.17 9.57 -20.77
N ASP A 443 -33.06 10.35 -20.16
CA ASP A 443 -34.49 10.03 -20.08
C ASP A 443 -35.09 9.81 -21.48
N LYS A 444 -34.75 10.66 -22.46
CA LYS A 444 -35.21 10.54 -23.84
C LYS A 444 -34.75 9.27 -24.54
N LEU A 445 -33.48 8.88 -24.30
CA LEU A 445 -32.89 7.64 -24.86
C LEU A 445 -33.57 6.41 -24.24
N VAL A 446 -33.81 6.44 -22.91
CA VAL A 446 -34.52 5.38 -22.18
C VAL A 446 -35.97 5.26 -22.67
N GLU A 447 -36.68 6.38 -22.80
CA GLU A 447 -38.09 6.42 -23.33
C GLU A 447 -38.20 5.78 -24.71
N LYS A 448 -37.20 6.00 -25.56
CA LYS A 448 -37.14 5.39 -26.90
C LYS A 448 -36.64 3.93 -26.90
N GLY A 449 -36.22 3.39 -25.77
CA GLY A 449 -35.67 2.04 -25.67
C GLY A 449 -34.29 1.85 -26.36
N ILE A 450 -33.56 2.94 -26.60
CA ILE A 450 -32.27 2.96 -27.30
C ILE A 450 -31.12 3.42 -26.42
N GLY A 451 -31.33 3.52 -25.12
CA GLY A 451 -30.29 3.84 -24.13
C GLY A 451 -30.67 3.46 -22.72
N GLN A 452 -29.65 3.37 -21.87
CA GLN A 452 -29.79 3.15 -20.43
C GLN A 452 -28.71 3.88 -19.65
N ILE A 453 -29.08 4.40 -18.48
CA ILE A 453 -28.10 4.94 -17.55
C ILE A 453 -27.30 3.77 -16.97
N LYS A 454 -25.99 3.89 -16.96
CA LYS A 454 -25.08 2.85 -16.49
C LYS A 454 -23.94 3.44 -15.68
N VAL A 455 -23.66 2.80 -14.56
CA VAL A 455 -22.46 3.06 -13.77
C VAL A 455 -21.38 2.08 -14.18
N ASN A 456 -20.23 2.59 -14.54
CA ASN A 456 -19.04 1.81 -14.84
C ASN A 456 -17.93 2.15 -13.82
N TYR A 457 -17.07 1.18 -13.57
CA TYR A 457 -15.89 1.33 -12.74
C TYR A 457 -14.63 1.09 -13.58
N ARG A 458 -13.58 1.88 -13.32
CA ARG A 458 -12.26 1.62 -13.93
C ARG A 458 -11.57 0.44 -13.25
N LEU A 459 -11.88 0.19 -11.97
CA LEU A 459 -11.44 -0.98 -11.24
C LEU A 459 -11.77 -2.26 -12.02
N ARG A 460 -10.84 -3.18 -12.07
CA ARG A 460 -10.98 -4.49 -12.70
C ARG A 460 -10.82 -5.59 -11.67
N ASP A 461 -11.34 -6.78 -11.97
CA ASP A 461 -11.20 -7.94 -11.11
C ASP A 461 -9.75 -8.27 -10.82
N TRP A 462 -9.48 -8.67 -9.60
CA TRP A 462 -8.15 -8.94 -9.11
C TRP A 462 -7.61 -10.26 -9.66
N GLY A 463 -6.62 -10.19 -10.55
CA GLY A 463 -5.92 -11.35 -11.07
C GLY A 463 -4.90 -11.88 -10.08
N VAL A 464 -5.14 -13.08 -9.55
CA VAL A 464 -4.35 -13.64 -8.43
C VAL A 464 -3.34 -14.70 -8.85
N SER A 465 -3.33 -15.18 -10.10
CA SER A 465 -2.38 -16.18 -10.57
C SER A 465 -0.98 -15.60 -10.78
N ARG A 466 0.05 -16.27 -10.26
CA ARG A 466 1.46 -15.94 -10.49
C ARG A 466 2.23 -17.18 -10.90
N GLN A 467 3.08 -17.06 -11.92
CA GLN A 467 3.90 -18.13 -12.49
C GLN A 467 5.23 -18.22 -11.75
N ARG A 468 5.18 -18.27 -10.44
CA ARG A 468 6.34 -18.37 -9.54
C ARG A 468 6.24 -19.60 -8.65
N TYR A 469 7.34 -19.97 -8.04
CA TYR A 469 7.39 -21.10 -7.10
C TYR A 469 7.12 -20.67 -5.66
N TRP A 470 7.84 -19.67 -5.14
CA TRP A 470 7.75 -19.25 -3.73
C TRP A 470 6.52 -18.39 -3.50
N GLY A 471 5.39 -19.04 -3.34
CA GLY A 471 4.06 -18.50 -3.12
C GLY A 471 3.09 -19.59 -2.68
N SER A 472 1.95 -19.23 -2.11
CA SER A 472 0.91 -20.18 -1.73
C SER A 472 0.30 -20.82 -2.98
N PRO A 473 0.29 -22.15 -3.13
CA PRO A 473 -0.32 -22.82 -4.27
C PRO A 473 -1.82 -22.56 -4.35
N ILE A 474 -2.34 -22.30 -5.55
CA ILE A 474 -3.78 -22.13 -5.78
C ILE A 474 -4.48 -23.49 -5.62
N PRO A 475 -5.47 -23.62 -4.69
CA PRO A 475 -6.05 -24.91 -4.29
C PRO A 475 -7.14 -25.39 -5.26
N MET A 476 -6.78 -25.51 -6.54
CA MET A 476 -7.70 -25.93 -7.59
C MET A 476 -7.16 -27.15 -8.34
N LEU A 477 -8.08 -27.98 -8.81
CA LEU A 477 -7.77 -29.17 -9.60
C LEU A 477 -8.39 -29.08 -10.98
N THR A 478 -7.66 -29.57 -11.97
CA THR A 478 -8.17 -29.78 -13.32
C THR A 478 -8.48 -31.25 -13.52
N LEU A 479 -9.72 -31.58 -13.86
CA LEU A 479 -10.15 -32.93 -14.20
C LEU A 479 -9.83 -33.32 -15.64
N ALA A 480 -9.98 -34.59 -15.98
CA ALA A 480 -9.67 -35.09 -17.31
C ALA A 480 -10.52 -34.45 -18.45
N ASP A 481 -11.71 -33.96 -18.13
CA ASP A 481 -12.59 -33.22 -19.05
C ASP A 481 -12.28 -31.73 -19.15
N GLY A 482 -11.27 -31.26 -18.41
CA GLY A 482 -10.86 -29.84 -18.37
C GLY A 482 -11.64 -28.99 -17.36
N SER A 483 -12.62 -29.58 -16.66
CA SER A 483 -13.35 -28.85 -15.61
C SER A 483 -12.47 -28.54 -14.41
N GLN A 484 -12.76 -27.42 -13.74
CA GLN A 484 -12.03 -26.94 -12.57
C GLN A 484 -12.85 -27.21 -11.30
N VAL A 485 -12.24 -27.83 -10.31
CA VAL A 485 -12.87 -28.12 -9.02
C VAL A 485 -11.93 -27.71 -7.88
N PRO A 486 -12.46 -27.30 -6.73
CA PRO A 486 -11.63 -26.97 -5.57
C PRO A 486 -11.04 -28.24 -4.95
N VAL A 487 -9.85 -28.11 -4.37
CA VAL A 487 -9.23 -29.14 -3.53
C VAL A 487 -10.12 -29.37 -2.30
N PRO A 488 -10.48 -30.63 -1.96
CA PRO A 488 -11.24 -30.94 -0.76
C PRO A 488 -10.55 -30.45 0.52
N LEU A 489 -11.34 -30.02 1.52
CA LEU A 489 -10.82 -29.43 2.77
C LEU A 489 -9.83 -30.35 3.49
N GLU A 490 -10.10 -31.65 3.48
CA GLU A 490 -9.26 -32.67 4.12
C GLU A 490 -7.90 -32.88 3.46
N GLN A 491 -7.73 -32.37 2.22
CA GLN A 491 -6.47 -32.39 1.46
C GLN A 491 -5.71 -31.06 1.56
N LEU A 492 -6.29 -30.05 2.23
CA LEU A 492 -5.60 -28.78 2.47
C LEU A 492 -4.65 -28.89 3.68
N PRO A 493 -3.51 -28.21 3.64
CA PRO A 493 -3.03 -27.36 2.55
C PRO A 493 -2.43 -28.15 1.39
N VAL A 494 -2.63 -27.65 0.16
CA VAL A 494 -1.76 -28.02 -0.96
C VAL A 494 -0.36 -27.49 -0.64
N ARG A 495 0.55 -28.39 -0.25
CA ARG A 495 1.86 -27.99 0.28
C ARG A 495 2.85 -27.69 -0.82
N LEU A 496 3.55 -26.55 -0.66
CA LEU A 496 4.71 -26.22 -1.47
C LEU A 496 5.91 -27.08 -1.03
N PRO A 497 6.62 -27.77 -1.95
CA PRO A 497 7.87 -28.45 -1.61
C PRO A 497 8.92 -27.44 -1.16
N GLU A 498 9.60 -27.65 -0.03
CA GLU A 498 10.58 -26.67 0.49
C GLU A 498 12.02 -26.95 0.06
N ASP A 499 12.34 -28.26 -0.14
CA ASP A 499 13.68 -28.69 -0.55
C ASP A 499 13.77 -28.79 -2.09
N VAL A 500 13.93 -27.65 -2.74
CA VAL A 500 14.02 -27.56 -4.20
C VAL A 500 15.29 -26.90 -4.65
N VAL A 501 15.73 -27.22 -5.85
CA VAL A 501 16.82 -26.54 -6.54
C VAL A 501 16.22 -25.55 -7.54
N MET A 502 16.57 -24.28 -7.39
CA MET A 502 16.17 -23.22 -8.30
C MET A 502 17.16 -23.12 -9.44
N ASP A 503 16.75 -23.46 -10.66
CA ASP A 503 17.56 -23.33 -11.88
C ASP A 503 17.38 -21.97 -12.58
N GLY A 504 16.40 -21.18 -12.13
CA GLY A 504 16.09 -19.86 -12.68
C GLY A 504 15.34 -19.88 -14.02
N VAL A 505 14.94 -21.06 -14.52
CA VAL A 505 14.28 -21.20 -15.83
C VAL A 505 12.78 -21.51 -15.69
N LYS A 506 12.43 -22.47 -14.85
CA LYS A 506 11.03 -22.86 -14.63
C LYS A 506 10.71 -22.93 -13.14
N SER A 507 9.45 -22.63 -12.80
CA SER A 507 8.93 -22.90 -11.45
C SER A 507 9.08 -24.40 -11.15
N PRO A 508 9.70 -24.78 -10.00
CA PRO A 508 9.88 -26.18 -9.61
C PRO A 508 8.58 -26.99 -9.61
N ILE A 509 7.47 -26.43 -9.12
CA ILE A 509 6.17 -27.13 -9.12
C ILE A 509 5.60 -27.30 -10.53
N LYS A 510 5.96 -26.45 -11.46
CA LYS A 510 5.59 -26.57 -12.88
C LYS A 510 6.46 -27.60 -13.61
N ALA A 511 7.68 -27.80 -13.15
CA ALA A 511 8.61 -28.79 -13.68
C ALA A 511 8.38 -30.19 -13.10
N ASP A 512 7.86 -30.29 -11.87
CA ASP A 512 7.59 -31.55 -11.16
C ASP A 512 6.21 -32.10 -11.52
N LEU A 513 6.17 -32.98 -12.54
CA LEU A 513 4.95 -33.61 -12.98
C LEU A 513 4.37 -34.59 -11.94
N GLU A 514 5.16 -35.11 -11.00
CA GLU A 514 4.67 -35.98 -9.95
C GLU A 514 3.96 -35.18 -8.86
N TRP A 515 4.48 -33.98 -8.47
CA TRP A 515 3.79 -33.06 -7.56
C TRP A 515 2.42 -32.64 -8.10
N ALA A 516 2.32 -32.42 -9.40
CA ALA A 516 1.06 -31.99 -10.02
C ALA A 516 -0.02 -33.09 -10.04
N LYS A 517 0.34 -34.38 -9.95
CA LYS A 517 -0.64 -35.49 -10.01
C LYS A 517 -1.37 -35.68 -8.70
N THR A 518 -2.69 -35.82 -8.77
CA THR A 518 -3.54 -36.12 -7.61
C THR A 518 -4.79 -36.89 -8.03
N THR A 519 -5.71 -37.07 -7.13
CA THR A 519 -7.01 -37.69 -7.39
C THR A 519 -8.14 -36.87 -6.78
N TYR A 520 -9.25 -36.78 -7.47
CA TYR A 520 -10.50 -36.20 -6.99
C TYR A 520 -11.62 -37.23 -7.09
N GLN A 521 -12.21 -37.58 -5.97
CA GLN A 521 -13.28 -38.62 -5.91
C GLN A 521 -12.91 -39.95 -6.62
N GLY A 522 -11.64 -40.34 -6.52
CA GLY A 522 -11.12 -41.56 -7.15
C GLY A 522 -10.76 -41.43 -8.64
N GLN A 523 -10.93 -40.26 -9.25
CA GLN A 523 -10.53 -39.98 -10.63
C GLN A 523 -9.22 -39.25 -10.66
N ALA A 524 -8.42 -39.40 -11.72
CA ALA A 524 -7.19 -38.69 -11.93
C ALA A 524 -7.46 -37.20 -12.09
N ALA A 525 -6.69 -36.38 -11.41
CA ALA A 525 -6.76 -34.91 -11.45
C ALA A 525 -5.35 -34.32 -11.44
N THR A 526 -5.25 -33.06 -11.78
CA THR A 526 -3.97 -32.32 -11.79
C THR A 526 -4.11 -31.06 -10.96
N HIS A 527 -3.16 -30.83 -10.03
CA HIS A 527 -3.07 -29.58 -9.28
C HIS A 527 -2.81 -28.39 -10.19
N GLU A 528 -3.38 -27.24 -9.82
CA GLU A 528 -2.95 -25.97 -10.37
C GLU A 528 -1.47 -25.73 -10.00
N THR A 529 -0.69 -25.21 -10.95
CA THR A 529 0.74 -24.95 -10.77
C THR A 529 1.09 -23.47 -10.63
N ASP A 530 0.12 -22.59 -10.75
CA ASP A 530 0.29 -21.19 -10.39
C ASP A 530 0.13 -21.01 -8.88
N THR A 531 0.82 -20.01 -8.33
CA THR A 531 0.70 -19.60 -6.93
C THR A 531 -0.08 -18.29 -6.83
N PHE A 532 -0.53 -17.93 -5.64
CA PHE A 532 -1.21 -16.67 -5.41
C PHE A 532 -0.29 -15.45 -5.57
N ASP A 533 -0.89 -14.33 -5.90
CA ASP A 533 -0.32 -13.00 -5.68
C ASP A 533 -0.06 -12.83 -4.18
N THR A 534 1.13 -12.35 -3.81
CA THR A 534 1.52 -12.18 -2.41
C THR A 534 0.65 -11.18 -1.62
N PHE A 535 -0.17 -10.39 -2.31
CA PHE A 535 -1.18 -9.58 -1.64
C PHE A 535 -2.36 -10.41 -1.08
N MET A 536 -2.53 -11.67 -1.50
CA MET A 536 -3.49 -12.57 -0.87
C MET A 536 -3.14 -12.77 0.60
N GLU A 537 -1.89 -13.12 0.88
CA GLU A 537 -1.39 -13.37 2.22
C GLU A 537 -1.49 -12.11 3.11
N SER A 538 -1.11 -10.96 2.58
CA SER A 538 -1.11 -9.71 3.35
C SER A 538 -2.50 -9.07 3.49
N SER A 539 -3.53 -9.59 2.79
CA SER A 539 -4.88 -9.01 2.86
C SER A 539 -5.69 -9.41 4.10
N TRP A 540 -5.23 -10.38 4.89
CA TRP A 540 -5.97 -10.86 6.07
C TRP A 540 -5.11 -11.12 7.32
N TYR A 541 -3.81 -10.95 7.26
CA TYR A 541 -2.87 -11.22 8.35
C TYR A 541 -3.22 -10.50 9.66
N TYR A 542 -3.74 -9.27 9.57
CA TYR A 542 -4.21 -8.50 10.71
C TYR A 542 -5.33 -9.22 11.47
N ALA A 543 -6.18 -9.96 10.77
CA ALA A 543 -7.23 -10.77 11.38
C ALA A 543 -6.66 -12.06 11.98
N ARG A 544 -5.67 -12.71 11.32
CA ARG A 544 -5.02 -13.91 11.84
C ARG A 544 -4.29 -13.66 13.16
N TYR A 545 -3.71 -12.49 13.35
CA TYR A 545 -3.10 -12.13 14.64
C TYR A 545 -4.07 -12.17 15.83
N CYS A 546 -5.37 -12.05 15.61
CA CYS A 546 -6.36 -12.15 16.68
C CYS A 546 -6.40 -13.56 17.29
N SER A 547 -6.12 -14.59 16.48
CA SER A 547 -6.15 -16.01 16.88
C SER A 547 -5.11 -16.84 16.10
N PRO A 548 -3.80 -16.60 16.28
CA PRO A 548 -2.75 -17.21 15.44
C PRO A 548 -2.71 -18.73 15.57
N ASP A 549 -3.06 -19.26 16.74
CA ASP A 549 -3.02 -20.69 17.07
C ASP A 549 -4.32 -21.45 16.73
N HIS A 550 -5.33 -20.76 16.19
CA HIS A 550 -6.59 -21.38 15.87
C HIS A 550 -6.44 -22.43 14.75
N GLN A 551 -6.82 -23.70 15.02
CA GLN A 551 -6.63 -24.82 14.10
C GLN A 551 -7.93 -25.26 13.43
N ASP A 552 -9.09 -24.90 13.99
CA ASP A 552 -10.41 -25.37 13.54
C ASP A 552 -11.02 -24.49 12.45
N GLY A 553 -10.36 -23.37 12.11
CA GLY A 553 -10.80 -22.42 11.12
C GLY A 553 -9.77 -21.32 10.82
N MET A 554 -10.10 -20.50 9.85
CA MET A 554 -9.27 -19.35 9.44
C MET A 554 -9.08 -18.37 10.58
N LEU A 555 -10.14 -18.09 11.34
CA LEU A 555 -10.19 -17.18 12.49
C LEU A 555 -11.07 -17.79 13.59
N ASP A 556 -10.79 -17.44 14.85
CA ASP A 556 -11.76 -17.52 15.94
C ASP A 556 -12.64 -16.25 15.89
N PRO A 557 -13.93 -16.35 15.51
CA PRO A 557 -14.77 -15.16 15.35
C PRO A 557 -14.93 -14.35 16.64
N ALA A 558 -14.93 -14.98 17.82
CA ALA A 558 -15.06 -14.27 19.09
C ALA A 558 -13.83 -13.40 19.38
N LYS A 559 -12.63 -13.93 19.14
CA LYS A 559 -11.38 -13.17 19.30
C LYS A 559 -11.21 -12.12 18.22
N ALA A 560 -11.54 -12.46 16.96
CA ALA A 560 -11.51 -11.50 15.86
C ALA A 560 -12.43 -10.31 16.15
N ASN A 561 -13.67 -10.54 16.56
CA ASN A 561 -14.62 -9.47 16.87
C ASN A 561 -14.32 -8.69 18.16
N TYR A 562 -13.50 -9.24 19.05
CA TYR A 562 -12.97 -8.48 20.18
C TYR A 562 -11.89 -7.48 19.75
N TRP A 563 -10.97 -7.90 18.87
CA TRP A 563 -9.82 -7.08 18.49
C TRP A 563 -10.06 -6.16 17.30
N LEU A 564 -10.84 -6.59 16.30
CA LEU A 564 -11.11 -5.82 15.08
C LEU A 564 -12.21 -4.77 15.28
N PRO A 565 -12.18 -3.68 14.49
CA PRO A 565 -11.11 -3.29 13.58
C PRO A 565 -9.81 -2.92 14.29
N VAL A 566 -8.68 -2.94 13.56
CA VAL A 566 -7.40 -2.41 14.05
C VAL A 566 -7.56 -0.93 14.40
N ASP A 567 -7.21 -0.53 15.63
CA ASP A 567 -7.41 0.85 16.09
C ASP A 567 -6.40 1.82 15.46
N GLN A 568 -5.16 1.37 15.27
CA GLN A 568 -4.11 2.13 14.60
C GLN A 568 -3.32 1.25 13.65
N TYR A 569 -3.33 1.59 12.37
CA TYR A 569 -2.55 0.96 11.33
C TYR A 569 -1.46 1.90 10.82
N ILE A 570 -0.24 1.39 10.62
CA ILE A 570 0.93 2.21 10.30
C ILE A 570 1.70 1.56 9.15
N GLY A 571 1.95 2.32 8.08
CA GLY A 571 2.71 1.84 6.92
C GLY A 571 2.96 2.90 5.87
N GLY A 572 3.57 2.52 4.75
CA GLY A 572 3.89 3.43 3.66
C GLY A 572 2.67 3.78 2.79
N ILE A 573 2.63 5.01 2.29
CA ILE A 573 1.56 5.49 1.39
C ILE A 573 1.57 4.77 0.04
N GLU A 574 2.68 4.16 -0.36
CA GLU A 574 2.81 3.35 -1.58
C GLU A 574 1.81 2.18 -1.64
N HIS A 575 1.27 1.78 -0.50
CA HIS A 575 0.27 0.71 -0.40
C HIS A 575 -1.18 1.18 -0.54
N ALA A 576 -1.42 2.46 -0.82
CA ALA A 576 -2.77 3.05 -0.85
C ALA A 576 -3.75 2.32 -1.79
N ILE A 577 -3.33 1.97 -3.00
CA ILE A 577 -4.14 1.29 -4.04
C ILE A 577 -3.77 -0.19 -4.23
N LEU A 578 -2.80 -0.70 -3.47
CA LEU A 578 -2.38 -2.10 -3.44
C LEU A 578 -2.95 -2.78 -2.19
N HIS A 579 -2.07 -3.05 -1.22
CA HIS A 579 -2.40 -3.73 0.03
C HIS A 579 -3.63 -3.17 0.76
N LEU A 580 -3.76 -1.82 0.88
CA LEU A 580 -4.88 -1.23 1.62
C LEU A 580 -6.24 -1.47 0.93
N LEU A 581 -6.30 -1.36 -0.40
CA LEU A 581 -7.53 -1.64 -1.13
C LEU A 581 -7.90 -3.12 -1.06
N TYR A 582 -6.92 -4.00 -1.25
CA TYR A 582 -7.13 -5.45 -1.17
C TYR A 582 -7.51 -5.90 0.25
N SER A 583 -6.89 -5.33 1.30
CA SER A 583 -7.27 -5.62 2.68
C SER A 583 -8.71 -5.20 3.00
N ARG A 584 -9.17 -4.05 2.50
CA ARG A 584 -10.55 -3.59 2.64
C ARG A 584 -11.51 -4.56 1.94
N PHE A 585 -11.22 -4.91 0.71
CA PHE A 585 -12.00 -5.89 -0.04
C PHE A 585 -12.05 -7.25 0.67
N PHE A 586 -10.89 -7.78 1.06
CA PHE A 586 -10.79 -9.07 1.74
C PHE A 586 -11.56 -9.08 3.07
N HIS A 587 -11.54 -7.96 3.79
CA HIS A 587 -12.30 -7.81 5.04
C HIS A 587 -13.81 -7.93 4.82
N LYS A 588 -14.34 -7.32 3.74
CA LYS A 588 -15.74 -7.47 3.36
C LYS A 588 -16.09 -8.91 3.02
N LEU A 589 -15.19 -9.61 2.34
CA LEU A 589 -15.37 -11.06 2.08
C LEU A 589 -15.38 -11.88 3.38
N LEU A 590 -14.52 -11.57 4.36
CA LEU A 590 -14.51 -12.22 5.68
C LEU A 590 -15.81 -11.94 6.45
N ARG A 591 -16.34 -10.71 6.35
CA ARG A 591 -17.64 -10.32 6.93
C ARG A 591 -18.78 -11.14 6.31
N ASP A 592 -18.82 -11.25 4.99
CA ASP A 592 -19.90 -11.91 4.24
C ASP A 592 -19.90 -13.43 4.40
N VAL A 593 -18.81 -14.02 4.90
CA VAL A 593 -18.76 -15.42 5.33
C VAL A 593 -18.93 -15.57 6.84
N GLY A 594 -19.16 -14.48 7.58
CA GLY A 594 -19.47 -14.49 9.02
C GLY A 594 -18.28 -14.62 9.96
N LEU A 595 -17.06 -14.40 9.49
CA LEU A 595 -15.84 -14.50 10.29
C LEU A 595 -15.55 -13.22 11.09
N VAL A 596 -15.97 -12.06 10.58
CA VAL A 596 -15.84 -10.75 11.23
C VAL A 596 -17.16 -9.98 11.14
N GLN A 597 -17.34 -8.96 11.99
CA GLN A 597 -18.56 -8.14 12.03
C GLN A 597 -18.34 -6.70 11.56
N SER A 598 -17.10 -6.20 11.59
CA SER A 598 -16.77 -4.86 11.13
C SER A 598 -16.75 -4.77 9.61
N ASP A 599 -17.10 -3.60 9.06
CA ASP A 599 -17.12 -3.35 7.62
C ASP A 599 -15.74 -2.98 7.07
N GLU A 600 -14.88 -2.42 7.92
CA GLU A 600 -13.54 -1.98 7.55
C GLU A 600 -12.47 -2.57 8.47
N PRO A 601 -11.27 -2.91 7.96
CA PRO A 601 -10.22 -3.55 8.75
C PRO A 601 -9.47 -2.59 9.67
N PHE A 602 -9.35 -1.31 9.30
CA PHE A 602 -8.48 -0.34 9.95
C PHE A 602 -9.24 0.95 10.25
N LYS A 603 -9.33 1.32 11.53
CA LYS A 603 -10.02 2.54 11.97
C LYS A 603 -9.19 3.79 11.65
N ARG A 604 -7.94 3.82 12.07
CA ARG A 604 -7.01 4.93 11.84
C ARG A 604 -5.82 4.47 11.03
N LEU A 605 -5.44 5.25 10.02
CA LEU A 605 -4.26 5.02 9.20
C LEU A 605 -3.24 6.15 9.40
N LEU A 606 -1.98 5.79 9.67
CA LEU A 606 -0.86 6.69 9.67
C LEU A 606 0.12 6.30 8.56
N CYS A 607 0.30 7.19 7.58
CA CYS A 607 1.29 7.02 6.53
C CYS A 607 2.60 7.69 6.94
N GLN A 608 3.63 6.89 7.21
CA GLN A 608 4.93 7.42 7.59
C GLN A 608 5.70 7.98 6.40
N GLY A 609 6.48 9.05 6.66
CA GLY A 609 7.42 9.58 5.69
C GLY A 609 8.67 8.71 5.54
N MET A 610 9.40 8.88 4.45
CA MET A 610 10.62 8.14 4.14
C MET A 610 11.79 8.56 5.04
N VAL A 611 12.78 7.66 5.19
CA VAL A 611 14.09 7.99 5.76
C VAL A 611 15.05 8.23 4.62
N LEU A 612 15.68 9.41 4.60
CA LEU A 612 16.63 9.85 3.60
C LEU A 612 18.05 9.80 4.17
N ALA A 613 19.02 9.53 3.30
CA ALA A 613 20.44 9.67 3.60
C ALA A 613 21.17 10.34 2.44
N GLU A 614 22.31 10.95 2.76
CA GLU A 614 23.23 11.43 1.74
C GLU A 614 23.66 10.29 0.84
N THR A 615 23.86 10.58 -0.43
CA THR A 615 24.13 9.56 -1.45
C THR A 615 25.36 9.99 -2.24
N PHE A 616 26.33 9.09 -2.33
CA PHE A 616 27.61 9.37 -2.97
C PHE A 616 27.89 8.37 -4.09
N TYR A 617 28.49 8.88 -5.17
CA TYR A 617 28.82 8.04 -6.33
C TYR A 617 30.11 8.48 -7.00
N ARG A 618 30.63 7.61 -7.85
CA ARG A 618 31.68 7.88 -8.82
C ARG A 618 31.26 7.35 -10.17
N ASP A 619 31.45 8.12 -11.22
CA ASP A 619 31.18 7.66 -12.58
C ASP A 619 32.26 6.66 -13.02
N ASN A 620 31.84 5.59 -13.68
CA ASN A 620 32.74 4.52 -14.15
C ASN A 620 33.22 4.85 -15.58
N GLU A 621 34.47 4.49 -15.94
CA GLU A 621 35.05 4.70 -17.27
C GLU A 621 34.26 4.06 -18.42
N GLY A 622 33.47 3.00 -18.12
CA GLY A 622 32.61 2.31 -19.10
C GLY A 622 31.13 2.77 -19.12
N GLY A 623 30.81 3.87 -18.42
CA GLY A 623 29.44 4.33 -18.17
C GLY A 623 28.82 3.66 -16.96
N GLY A 624 27.81 4.32 -16.38
CA GLY A 624 27.20 3.88 -15.12
C GLY A 624 27.87 4.49 -13.87
N LYS A 625 27.32 4.20 -12.68
CA LYS A 625 27.75 4.77 -11.40
C LYS A 625 28.08 3.71 -10.38
N SER A 626 29.21 3.84 -9.70
CA SER A 626 29.53 3.12 -8.47
C SER A 626 29.04 3.92 -7.27
N TRP A 627 28.24 3.30 -6.41
CA TRP A 627 27.62 3.93 -5.25
C TRP A 627 28.32 3.53 -3.96
N PHE A 628 28.56 4.49 -3.08
CA PHE A 628 29.32 4.32 -1.85
C PHE A 628 28.48 4.59 -0.62
N SER A 629 28.71 3.80 0.44
CA SER A 629 28.06 4.03 1.72
C SER A 629 28.47 5.39 2.30
N PRO A 630 27.53 6.21 2.82
CA PRO A 630 27.87 7.46 3.48
C PRO A 630 28.88 7.30 4.63
N GLN A 631 28.90 6.14 5.28
CA GLN A 631 29.85 5.83 6.37
C GLN A 631 31.29 5.69 5.88
N ASP A 632 31.50 5.35 4.61
CA ASP A 632 32.82 5.17 4.00
C ASP A 632 33.34 6.46 3.35
N VAL A 633 32.57 7.55 3.37
CA VAL A 633 32.91 8.83 2.77
C VAL A 633 33.30 9.84 3.86
N ALA A 634 34.39 10.56 3.64
CA ALA A 634 34.75 11.74 4.42
C ALA A 634 34.20 12.98 3.71
N VAL A 635 33.39 13.78 4.41
CA VAL A 635 32.66 14.91 3.84
C VAL A 635 33.17 16.23 4.45
N GLU A 636 33.53 17.17 3.60
CA GLU A 636 33.80 18.56 3.99
C GLU A 636 32.57 19.41 3.81
N ARG A 637 32.31 20.33 4.76
CA ARG A 637 31.13 21.19 4.74
C ARG A 637 31.51 22.65 4.99
N ASP A 638 30.76 23.56 4.38
CA ASP A 638 30.84 24.98 4.68
C ASP A 638 30.12 25.33 6.00
N ASP A 639 30.23 26.60 6.41
CA ASP A 639 29.57 27.13 7.61
C ASP A 639 28.05 27.02 7.60
N LYS A 640 27.45 26.75 6.43
CA LYS A 640 26.01 26.51 6.24
C LYS A 640 25.66 25.05 6.15
N GLY A 641 26.62 24.16 6.39
CA GLY A 641 26.44 22.71 6.36
C GLY A 641 26.37 22.08 4.94
N ARG A 642 26.62 22.85 3.86
CA ARG A 642 26.60 22.33 2.50
C ARG A 642 27.90 21.61 2.19
N ILE A 643 27.81 20.49 1.47
CA ILE A 643 28.96 19.69 1.07
C ILE A 643 29.82 20.49 0.09
N THR A 644 31.08 20.70 0.45
CA THR A 644 32.09 21.36 -0.38
C THR A 644 33.11 20.40 -0.97
N GLY A 645 33.26 19.24 -0.35
CA GLY A 645 34.13 18.15 -0.79
C GLY A 645 33.70 16.82 -0.21
N ALA A 646 33.96 15.75 -0.94
CA ALA A 646 33.75 14.39 -0.46
C ALA A 646 34.80 13.45 -1.06
N VAL A 647 35.41 12.62 -0.21
CA VAL A 647 36.41 11.61 -0.62
C VAL A 647 36.09 10.26 0.02
N LEU A 648 36.33 9.20 -0.71
CA LEU A 648 36.17 7.83 -0.18
C LEU A 648 37.36 7.54 0.77
N LYS A 649 37.08 7.09 1.99
CA LYS A 649 38.06 6.88 3.04
C LYS A 649 39.09 5.79 2.70
N THR A 650 38.71 4.83 1.87
CA THR A 650 39.55 3.65 1.54
C THR A 650 40.65 3.96 0.54
N ASP A 651 40.41 4.86 -0.41
CA ASP A 651 41.33 5.19 -1.50
C ASP A 651 41.75 6.66 -1.54
N GLY A 652 41.07 7.53 -0.77
CA GLY A 652 41.31 8.97 -0.76
C GLY A 652 40.83 9.71 -2.00
N GLU A 653 40.18 9.03 -2.93
CA GLU A 653 39.73 9.56 -4.20
C GLU A 653 38.36 10.30 -4.05
N LYS A 654 38.18 11.33 -4.89
CA LYS A 654 36.96 12.13 -4.90
C LYS A 654 35.72 11.31 -5.26
N VAL A 655 34.63 11.57 -4.56
CA VAL A 655 33.28 11.11 -4.88
C VAL A 655 32.34 12.30 -5.03
N GLU A 656 31.31 12.12 -5.85
CA GLU A 656 30.29 13.15 -6.10
C GLU A 656 29.09 12.92 -5.19
N SER A 657 28.48 14.01 -4.69
CA SER A 657 27.22 13.93 -3.94
C SER A 657 26.03 13.99 -4.88
N ALA A 658 25.13 13.00 -4.77
CA ALA A 658 23.81 13.02 -5.40
C ALA A 658 22.71 13.64 -4.50
N GLY A 659 23.11 14.23 -3.34
CA GLY A 659 22.21 14.81 -2.36
C GLY A 659 21.48 13.79 -1.50
N MET A 660 20.46 14.27 -0.78
CA MET A 660 19.59 13.44 0.05
C MET A 660 18.65 12.60 -0.80
N SER A 661 18.63 11.29 -0.60
CA SER A 661 17.69 10.42 -1.31
C SER A 661 17.20 9.28 -0.41
N LYS A 662 16.07 8.64 -0.79
CA LYS A 662 15.55 7.46 -0.11
C LYS A 662 16.66 6.42 0.04
N MET A 663 16.81 5.88 1.25
CA MET A 663 17.75 4.79 1.51
C MET A 663 17.39 3.56 0.66
N SER A 664 18.34 3.06 -0.10
CA SER A 664 18.16 1.89 -0.98
C SER A 664 19.44 1.05 -1.10
N LYS A 665 19.26 -0.26 -1.30
CA LYS A 665 20.37 -1.17 -1.55
C LYS A 665 21.11 -0.83 -2.86
N SER A 666 20.36 -0.40 -3.88
CA SER A 666 20.93 -0.06 -5.20
C SER A 666 21.83 1.17 -5.18
N LYS A 667 21.60 2.11 -4.27
CA LYS A 667 22.41 3.31 -4.09
C LYS A 667 23.42 3.19 -2.94
N ASN A 668 23.47 2.05 -2.27
CA ASN A 668 24.36 1.78 -1.13
C ASN A 668 24.39 2.89 -0.06
N ASN A 669 23.28 3.63 0.08
CA ASN A 669 23.14 4.74 1.04
C ASN A 669 22.36 4.36 2.30
N GLY A 670 22.11 3.06 2.51
CA GLY A 670 21.44 2.55 3.70
C GLY A 670 22.34 2.56 4.93
N ILE A 671 21.78 3.00 6.05
CA ILE A 671 22.43 2.90 7.37
C ILE A 671 21.99 1.58 8.00
N ASP A 672 22.93 0.75 8.41
CA ASP A 672 22.66 -0.51 9.11
C ASP A 672 22.18 -0.24 10.54
N PRO A 673 20.94 -0.58 10.91
CA PRO A 673 20.43 -0.39 12.26
C PRO A 673 21.29 -1.06 13.33
N GLN A 674 21.88 -2.24 13.03
CA GLN A 674 22.70 -2.98 13.98
C GLN A 674 23.94 -2.19 14.39
N THR A 675 24.62 -1.57 13.45
CA THR A 675 25.80 -0.75 13.73
C THR A 675 25.47 0.43 14.65
N VAL A 676 24.34 1.09 14.41
CA VAL A 676 23.90 2.24 15.21
C VAL A 676 23.46 1.81 16.61
N ILE A 677 22.75 0.69 16.74
CA ILE A 677 22.37 0.11 18.04
C ILE A 677 23.61 -0.28 18.84
N ASP A 678 24.59 -0.89 18.19
CA ASP A 678 25.85 -1.31 18.85
C ASP A 678 26.68 -0.11 19.31
N GLN A 679 26.59 1.02 18.63
CA GLN A 679 27.33 2.23 18.99
C GLN A 679 26.60 3.08 20.04
N TYR A 680 25.28 3.29 19.90
CA TYR A 680 24.52 4.27 20.67
C TYR A 680 23.43 3.67 21.56
N GLY A 681 23.04 2.42 21.35
CA GLY A 681 21.92 1.76 21.99
C GLY A 681 20.59 1.95 21.27
N ALA A 682 19.65 1.04 21.51
CA ALA A 682 18.33 1.03 20.89
C ALA A 682 17.49 2.24 21.30
N ASP A 683 17.50 2.63 22.57
CA ASP A 683 16.73 3.77 23.08
C ASP A 683 17.15 5.08 22.41
N THR A 684 18.47 5.24 22.14
CA THR A 684 18.97 6.40 21.42
C THR A 684 18.43 6.45 19.98
N VAL A 685 18.44 5.31 19.28
CA VAL A 685 17.93 5.22 17.91
C VAL A 685 16.43 5.51 17.88
N ARG A 686 15.66 4.93 18.81
CA ARG A 686 14.21 5.15 18.92
C ARG A 686 13.88 6.61 19.22
N LEU A 687 14.60 7.23 20.16
CA LEU A 687 14.43 8.66 20.48
C LEU A 687 14.74 9.56 19.28
N PHE A 688 15.84 9.30 18.57
CA PHE A 688 16.19 10.01 17.35
C PHE A 688 15.07 9.95 16.30
N MET A 689 14.51 8.76 16.05
CA MET A 689 13.42 8.56 15.10
C MET A 689 12.18 9.38 15.43
N MET A 690 11.90 9.58 16.71
CA MET A 690 10.72 10.31 17.18
C MET A 690 10.95 11.82 17.29
N PHE A 691 12.18 12.24 17.53
CA PHE A 691 12.48 13.65 17.75
C PHE A 691 12.74 14.44 16.47
N THR A 692 13.31 13.82 15.44
CA THR A 692 13.84 14.52 14.27
C THR A 692 12.75 15.15 13.39
N SER A 693 11.63 14.47 13.19
CA SER A 693 10.52 14.96 12.34
C SER A 693 9.18 14.36 12.73
N PRO A 694 8.05 15.02 12.41
CA PRO A 694 6.74 14.41 12.51
C PRO A 694 6.66 13.07 11.73
N PRO A 695 5.83 12.11 12.14
CA PRO A 695 5.77 10.78 11.52
C PRO A 695 5.52 10.79 10.01
N GLU A 696 4.65 11.69 9.54
CA GLU A 696 4.22 11.79 8.13
C GLU A 696 5.26 12.47 7.22
N GLN A 697 6.20 13.21 7.82
CA GLN A 697 7.24 13.92 7.07
C GLN A 697 8.46 13.04 6.84
N THR A 698 9.24 13.36 5.82
CA THR A 698 10.54 12.72 5.59
C THR A 698 11.50 13.00 6.76
N LEU A 699 12.35 12.02 7.06
CA LEU A 699 13.41 12.13 8.06
C LEU A 699 14.76 12.08 7.36
N GLU A 700 15.58 13.09 7.56
CA GLU A 700 16.96 13.13 7.10
C GLU A 700 17.89 12.56 8.18
N TRP A 701 18.70 11.58 7.81
CA TRP A 701 19.66 10.98 8.73
C TRP A 701 20.83 11.92 9.00
N GLN A 702 21.14 12.14 10.28
CA GLN A 702 22.26 12.97 10.73
C GLN A 702 22.89 12.37 11.99
N ASP A 703 24.15 11.95 11.92
CA ASP A 703 24.85 11.32 13.05
C ASP A 703 24.95 12.23 14.28
N SER A 704 25.14 13.54 14.09
CA SER A 704 25.17 14.54 15.17
C SER A 704 23.87 14.64 15.97
N ALA A 705 22.74 14.39 15.32
CA ALA A 705 21.43 14.38 15.99
C ALA A 705 21.23 13.09 16.80
N VAL A 706 21.77 11.95 16.34
CA VAL A 706 21.80 10.68 17.12
C VAL A 706 22.61 10.86 18.40
N GLU A 707 23.79 11.50 18.32
CA GLU A 707 24.58 11.84 19.50
C GLU A 707 23.85 12.79 20.46
N GLY A 708 23.10 13.74 19.91
CA GLY A 708 22.23 14.63 20.69
C GLY A 708 21.19 13.88 21.51
N ALA A 709 20.55 12.88 20.91
CA ALA A 709 19.61 12.00 21.59
C ALA A 709 20.27 11.22 22.74
N MET A 710 21.48 10.66 22.49
CA MET A 710 22.23 9.96 23.54
C MET A 710 22.60 10.87 24.71
N ARG A 711 23.06 12.10 24.44
CA ARG A 711 23.36 13.08 25.53
C ARG A 711 22.12 13.40 26.37
N PHE A 712 20.96 13.50 25.75
CA PHE A 712 19.71 13.72 26.47
C PHE A 712 19.37 12.53 27.38
N LEU A 713 19.43 11.30 26.88
CA LEU A 713 19.17 10.09 27.68
C LEU A 713 20.12 9.96 28.87
N ARG A 714 21.40 10.29 28.71
CA ARG A 714 22.37 10.34 29.82
C ARG A 714 21.93 11.31 30.92
N ARG A 715 21.45 12.50 30.55
CA ARG A 715 20.95 13.49 31.51
C ARG A 715 19.74 12.99 32.27
N VAL A 716 18.79 12.37 31.54
CA VAL A 716 17.59 11.77 32.16
C VAL A 716 18.00 10.65 33.13
N TRP A 717 18.92 9.79 32.71
CA TRP A 717 19.44 8.70 33.55
C TRP A 717 20.06 9.21 34.82
N THR A 718 20.94 10.21 34.75
CA THR A 718 21.58 10.82 35.90
C THR A 718 20.54 11.36 36.90
N LEU A 719 19.56 12.14 36.40
CA LEU A 719 18.49 12.70 37.26
C LEU A 719 17.70 11.59 37.97
N VAL A 720 17.35 10.52 37.26
CA VAL A 720 16.57 9.41 37.88
C VAL A 720 17.39 8.66 38.91
N ASN A 721 18.67 8.41 38.65
CA ASN A 721 19.56 7.74 39.60
C ASN A 721 19.77 8.57 40.90
N GLU A 722 19.98 9.87 40.77
CA GLU A 722 20.09 10.78 41.92
C GLU A 722 18.81 10.74 42.74
N PHE A 723 17.63 10.76 42.09
CA PHE A 723 16.35 10.67 42.77
C PHE A 723 16.14 9.29 43.44
N SER A 724 16.49 8.20 42.75
CA SER A 724 16.30 6.84 43.26
C SER A 724 17.21 6.50 44.44
N ALA A 725 18.31 7.23 44.61
CA ALA A 725 19.20 7.09 45.74
C ALA A 725 18.66 7.72 47.05
N LEU A 726 17.54 8.47 46.98
CA LEU A 726 16.95 9.09 48.16
C LEU A 726 16.08 8.07 48.91
N SER A 727 16.45 7.76 50.17
CA SER A 727 15.76 6.77 51.02
C SER A 727 14.44 7.27 51.63
N ASP A 728 14.37 8.56 51.95
CA ASP A 728 13.24 9.17 52.64
C ASP A 728 12.70 10.38 51.86
N ILE A 729 11.67 10.16 51.06
CA ILE A 729 10.99 11.22 50.32
C ILE A 729 9.71 11.59 51.11
N PRO A 730 9.65 12.76 51.71
CA PRO A 730 8.45 13.17 52.46
C PRO A 730 7.25 13.35 51.53
N ALA A 731 6.05 13.15 52.05
CA ALA A 731 4.82 13.42 51.33
C ALA A 731 4.76 14.90 50.92
N LEU A 732 4.26 15.17 49.74
CA LEU A 732 4.16 16.52 49.19
C LEU A 732 3.15 17.36 49.97
N ASP A 733 3.62 18.36 50.71
CA ASP A 733 2.77 19.41 51.27
C ASP A 733 2.63 20.57 50.27
N LYS A 734 1.46 20.65 49.63
CA LYS A 734 1.16 21.67 48.64
C LYS A 734 1.09 23.09 49.24
N SER A 735 0.82 23.24 50.56
CA SER A 735 0.73 24.51 51.24
C SER A 735 2.09 25.12 51.52
N ALA A 736 3.11 24.27 51.71
CA ALA A 736 4.48 24.66 52.06
C ALA A 736 5.40 24.93 50.86
N LEU A 737 4.89 24.84 49.62
CA LEU A 737 5.68 25.06 48.40
C LEU A 737 6.13 26.51 48.27
N THR A 738 7.40 26.70 47.95
CA THR A 738 7.94 28.02 47.56
C THR A 738 7.39 28.50 46.21
N ALA A 739 7.62 29.75 45.84
CA ALA A 739 7.19 30.31 44.54
C ALA A 739 7.79 29.53 43.34
N ASP A 740 9.09 29.19 43.43
CA ASP A 740 9.79 28.44 42.39
C ASP A 740 9.27 27.01 42.26
N GLN A 741 9.03 26.35 43.41
CA GLN A 741 8.43 25.03 43.44
C GLN A 741 7.01 25.00 42.83
N LYS A 742 6.19 26.02 43.12
CA LYS A 742 4.85 26.18 42.50
C LYS A 742 4.97 26.40 41.01
N THR A 743 5.96 27.15 40.56
CA THR A 743 6.21 27.41 39.13
C THR A 743 6.66 26.14 38.43
N LEU A 744 7.65 25.43 38.93
CA LEU A 744 8.10 24.15 38.39
C LEU A 744 6.98 23.10 38.30
N ARG A 745 6.17 23.01 39.38
CA ARG A 745 5.00 22.11 39.41
C ARG A 745 3.99 22.47 38.32
N ARG A 746 3.69 23.75 38.11
CA ARG A 746 2.79 24.20 37.03
C ARG A 746 3.34 23.83 35.66
N GLU A 747 4.63 24.06 35.42
CA GLU A 747 5.26 23.70 34.14
C GLU A 747 5.26 22.19 33.91
N LEU A 748 5.50 21.39 34.95
CA LEU A 748 5.38 19.93 34.86
C LEU A 748 3.98 19.49 34.40
N HIS A 749 2.92 20.01 35.02
CA HIS A 749 1.55 19.64 34.64
C HIS A 749 1.17 20.13 33.23
N LYS A 750 1.68 21.29 32.79
CA LYS A 750 1.53 21.75 31.39
C LYS A 750 2.23 20.81 30.42
N THR A 751 3.45 20.39 30.77
CA THR A 751 4.21 19.44 29.93
C THR A 751 3.49 18.09 29.84
N ILE A 752 2.96 17.56 30.94
CA ILE A 752 2.16 16.33 30.95
C ILE A 752 0.96 16.48 30.01
N ALA A 753 0.18 17.54 30.13
CA ALA A 753 -1.00 17.77 29.30
C ALA A 753 -0.62 17.88 27.80
N LYS A 754 0.46 18.64 27.50
CA LYS A 754 0.94 18.79 26.14
C LYS A 754 1.43 17.47 25.53
N VAL A 755 2.25 16.70 26.24
CA VAL A 755 2.77 15.42 25.76
C VAL A 755 1.64 14.41 25.58
N THR A 756 0.64 14.42 26.47
CA THR A 756 -0.56 13.58 26.34
C THR A 756 -1.32 13.90 25.05
N ASP A 757 -1.50 15.17 24.72
CA ASP A 757 -2.16 15.60 23.47
C ASP A 757 -1.29 15.30 22.24
N ASP A 758 -0.01 15.62 22.31
CA ASP A 758 0.94 15.42 21.19
C ASP A 758 1.08 13.94 20.79
N ILE A 759 1.12 13.02 21.78
CA ILE A 759 1.25 11.57 21.50
C ILE A 759 -0.11 10.92 21.24
N GLY A 760 -1.13 11.24 22.03
CA GLY A 760 -2.41 10.53 22.02
C GLY A 760 -3.35 10.95 20.90
N ARG A 761 -3.25 12.19 20.42
CA ARG A 761 -4.18 12.75 19.43
C ARG A 761 -3.49 13.28 18.18
N ARG A 762 -2.43 14.10 18.35
CA ARG A 762 -1.81 14.85 17.26
C ARG A 762 -0.71 14.08 16.52
N TYR A 763 -0.13 13.06 17.16
CA TYR A 763 1.04 12.32 16.69
C TYR A 763 2.25 13.20 16.33
N THR A 764 2.45 14.27 17.13
CA THR A 764 3.59 15.17 16.99
C THR A 764 4.66 14.82 18.03
N PHE A 765 5.30 13.66 17.86
CA PHE A 765 6.26 13.10 18.83
C PHE A 765 7.45 14.01 19.07
N ASN A 766 7.93 14.68 18.03
CA ASN A 766 9.03 15.64 18.11
C ASN A 766 8.74 16.80 19.07
N THR A 767 7.52 17.34 19.07
CA THR A 767 7.12 18.42 20.00
C THR A 767 6.92 17.92 21.41
N ALA A 768 6.48 16.67 21.59
CA ALA A 768 6.41 16.02 22.88
C ALA A 768 7.80 15.90 23.52
N VAL A 769 8.78 15.36 22.76
CA VAL A 769 10.18 15.24 23.22
C VAL A 769 10.78 16.61 23.53
N ALA A 770 10.59 17.62 22.66
CA ALA A 770 11.06 18.98 22.89
C ALA A 770 10.52 19.57 24.19
N SER A 771 9.23 19.39 24.49
CA SER A 771 8.61 19.90 25.73
C SER A 771 9.22 19.28 26.99
N VAL A 772 9.65 18.03 26.89
CA VAL A 772 10.36 17.36 27.98
C VAL A 772 11.77 17.88 28.13
N MET A 773 12.50 18.07 27.04
CA MET A 773 13.83 18.68 27.07
C MET A 773 13.80 20.08 27.70
N GLU A 774 12.78 20.88 27.40
CA GLU A 774 12.55 22.19 28.01
C GLU A 774 12.29 22.07 29.53
N LEU A 775 11.46 21.13 29.96
CA LEU A 775 11.21 20.90 31.42
C LEU A 775 12.48 20.48 32.14
N MET A 776 13.33 19.64 31.52
CA MET A 776 14.61 19.19 32.09
C MET A 776 15.64 20.33 32.25
N ASN A 777 15.48 21.43 31.55
CA ASN A 777 16.38 22.61 31.66
C ASN A 777 15.95 23.58 32.77
N LYS A 778 14.75 23.40 33.35
CA LYS A 778 14.20 24.21 34.48
C LYS A 778 14.53 23.59 35.82
#